data_d9d34f2a7afeed289f4e6a08ac24f893
#
_entry.id   d9d34f2a7afeed289f4e6a08ac24f893
#
_cell.length_a   1.000
_cell.length_b   1.000
_cell.length_c   1.000
_cell.angle_alpha   90.00
_cell.angle_beta   90.00
_cell.angle_gamma   90.00
#
_symmetry.space_group_name_H-M   'P 1'
#
loop_
_entity.id
_entity.type
_entity.pdbx_description
1 polymer ?
#
loop_
_entity_poly.entity_id
_entity_poly.type
_entity_poly.pdbx_seq_one_letter_code
_entity_poly.pdbx_strand_id
1 'polypeptide(L)'
;MTLACTAMLCTVGATDAKTQTSGVKSKAAGVEAQAKMNVPEVSWDSRSLMIDGRRVVPVMGEMHYSRIPADEWETEVKKMKDGGVTIIANYVFWNHVEEREGIFDWSGQRDLRHFLEICRKENMPVVLRIGPFCHGEARCGGIPDWVFEKGCRTRDTNATFMDLTAKLYRQIFAQIQGMQWKEGGPVIAVQFDNEQRNGNYLMALKKLALGIGYDLPFYTRTGWPELNRPVPFGEMLPLYGDYADGFWDRSTKETAGNYYKAFNFKAFRSSTAIATEQLGEQKERLTKGDEQYPYFTCELGGGMMTSYHRRPYIYPEDAYSLAVVKLGSGSNLLGYYMYHGGTNPDGIGYLNENQRTPGTNHNDLPVKTYDFQAPLGEFGQRYPHYFTLRKLHLFMHDYAETLAPMDATFPSPQDIKKGDDTQLRWAYRSLGDSGFVFVNNYERLQQLSAKRGVRFDVCGVKFPQRPMTIPAGTASIFPVNIDGIRYATAQLVARRDGKIYMEQIPGVPTEICVGKKVLKNVKARGLGKPVYGNIYLLDSETAGRLFLDKEEAVTQPQTVIYNKVKEAGPARRITIGVQKVAEEPVDEDFRDAAVYSIDVPAEREGRMLTIDYRGDVARLYADGRLVGDNFYNGRPFQYGLWRLPKDCRKIELRILPLQKDMPVYFPREAKVNAVGEEVNNIKVEDVW
;
A
#
# COMPACT_ATOMS: atom_id res chain seq x y z
N MET A 1 29.66 -30.41 -44.90
CA MET A 1 29.03 -31.66 -45.39
C MET A 1 27.54 -31.49 -45.25
N THR A 2 26.91 -31.28 -46.36
CA THR A 2 25.50 -30.98 -46.62
C THR A 2 24.72 -32.29 -46.64
N LEU A 3 23.55 -32.35 -46.05
CA LEU A 3 22.49 -33.26 -46.55
C LEU A 3 21.12 -32.64 -46.26
N ALA A 4 20.45 -32.32 -47.33
CA ALA A 4 19.03 -32.01 -47.42
C ALA A 4 18.24 -33.29 -47.72
N CYS A 5 16.98 -33.34 -47.35
CA CYS A 5 15.91 -34.17 -47.94
C CYS A 5 14.62 -33.83 -47.19
N THR A 6 13.49 -33.57 -47.68
CA THR A 6 12.77 -33.49 -48.94
C THR A 6 11.30 -33.55 -48.51
N ALA A 7 10.54 -32.59 -49.00
CA ALA A 7 9.09 -32.51 -48.80
C ALA A 7 8.36 -33.55 -49.67
N MET A 8 7.22 -34.02 -49.22
CA MET A 8 6.27 -34.76 -50.09
C MET A 8 4.85 -34.21 -49.88
N LEU A 9 4.40 -33.48 -50.89
CA LEU A 9 2.99 -33.15 -51.13
C LEU A 9 2.30 -34.38 -51.71
N CYS A 10 1.07 -34.62 -51.27
CA CYS A 10 0.10 -35.39 -52.08
C CYS A 10 -1.23 -34.64 -52.10
N THR A 11 -1.58 -34.14 -53.25
CA THR A 11 -2.90 -33.67 -53.67
C THR A 11 -3.64 -34.82 -54.39
N VAL A 12 -4.95 -34.90 -54.27
CA VAL A 12 -5.98 -35.45 -55.21
C VAL A 12 -7.25 -35.60 -54.36
N GLY A 13 -8.47 -35.16 -54.62
CA GLY A 13 -9.15 -34.71 -55.85
C GLY A 13 -10.64 -34.82 -55.50
N ALA A 14 -11.44 -33.86 -55.92
CA ALA A 14 -12.87 -33.78 -55.65
C ALA A 14 -13.65 -34.70 -56.70
N THR A 15 -14.74 -35.29 -56.21
CA THR A 15 -15.86 -35.66 -57.09
C THR A 15 -17.20 -35.49 -56.40
N ASP A 16 -18.08 -34.76 -57.07
CA ASP A 16 -19.53 -34.61 -56.82
C ASP A 16 -20.31 -35.88 -57.05
N ALA A 17 -21.33 -36.15 -56.22
CA ALA A 17 -22.54 -36.87 -56.68
C ALA A 17 -23.73 -36.51 -55.76
N LYS A 18 -24.75 -35.95 -56.39
CA LYS A 18 -26.13 -35.81 -55.88
C LYS A 18 -26.83 -37.16 -55.83
N THR A 19 -27.65 -37.50 -54.89
CA THR A 19 -29.08 -37.88 -55.07
C THR A 19 -29.80 -38.29 -53.79
N GLN A 20 -30.96 -37.66 -53.59
CA GLN A 20 -32.28 -38.08 -53.04
C GLN A 20 -32.49 -38.69 -51.67
N THR A 21 -33.35 -38.00 -51.03
CA THR A 21 -34.35 -38.20 -49.95
C THR A 21 -34.85 -39.62 -49.65
N SER A 22 -34.89 -39.96 -48.36
CA SER A 22 -36.05 -40.65 -47.75
C SER A 22 -36.00 -40.44 -46.24
N GLY A 23 -37.13 -40.01 -45.66
CA GLY A 23 -37.24 -39.67 -44.26
C GLY A 23 -37.37 -40.91 -43.36
N VAL A 24 -36.74 -40.84 -42.21
CA VAL A 24 -37.09 -41.62 -41.02
C VAL A 24 -36.97 -40.71 -39.79
N LYS A 25 -38.09 -40.55 -39.12
CA LYS A 25 -38.13 -39.94 -37.75
C LYS A 25 -37.38 -40.84 -36.80
N SER A 26 -36.31 -40.35 -36.15
CA SER A 26 -35.75 -40.93 -34.96
C SER A 26 -35.59 -39.89 -33.88
N LYS A 27 -36.00 -40.28 -32.71
CA LYS A 27 -36.15 -39.56 -31.46
C LYS A 27 -34.90 -38.77 -31.10
N ALA A 28 -35.10 -37.52 -30.68
CA ALA A 28 -34.13 -36.71 -29.99
C ALA A 28 -33.61 -37.44 -28.74
N ALA A 29 -32.35 -37.82 -28.74
CA ALA A 29 -31.57 -38.08 -27.55
C ALA A 29 -31.02 -36.73 -27.08
N GLY A 30 -31.47 -36.29 -25.93
CA GLY A 30 -30.92 -35.10 -25.27
C GLY A 30 -29.43 -35.29 -24.96
N VAL A 31 -28.60 -34.54 -25.65
CA VAL A 31 -27.24 -34.29 -25.20
C VAL A 31 -27.38 -33.23 -24.10
N GLU A 32 -27.37 -33.66 -22.86
CA GLU A 32 -27.07 -32.78 -21.75
C GLU A 32 -25.69 -32.18 -22.01
N ALA A 33 -25.66 -30.89 -22.37
CA ALA A 33 -24.48 -30.09 -22.31
C ALA A 33 -24.14 -29.98 -20.83
N GLN A 34 -23.22 -30.82 -20.36
CA GLN A 34 -22.54 -30.56 -19.08
C GLN A 34 -21.95 -29.16 -19.17
N ALA A 35 -22.55 -28.20 -18.48
CA ALA A 35 -21.96 -26.93 -18.21
C ALA A 35 -20.57 -27.21 -17.60
N LYS A 36 -19.49 -26.96 -18.33
CA LYS A 36 -18.16 -26.92 -17.76
C LYS A 36 -18.25 -25.93 -16.62
N MET A 37 -18.17 -26.40 -15.38
CA MET A 37 -17.97 -25.52 -14.23
C MET A 37 -16.68 -24.76 -14.55
N ASN A 38 -16.79 -23.44 -14.76
CA ASN A 38 -15.62 -22.59 -14.93
C ASN A 38 -14.87 -22.64 -13.61
N VAL A 39 -13.68 -23.24 -13.63
CA VAL A 39 -12.79 -23.19 -12.47
C VAL A 39 -12.35 -21.73 -12.34
N PRO A 40 -12.47 -21.11 -11.15
CA PRO A 40 -12.00 -19.75 -10.94
C PRO A 40 -10.53 -19.60 -11.33
N GLU A 41 -10.20 -18.56 -12.10
CA GLU A 41 -8.87 -18.37 -12.66
C GLU A 41 -8.34 -16.95 -12.37
N VAL A 42 -7.05 -16.88 -12.02
CA VAL A 42 -6.29 -15.63 -11.98
C VAL A 42 -5.17 -15.70 -13.00
N SER A 43 -5.19 -14.77 -13.94
CA SER A 43 -4.22 -14.70 -15.04
C SER A 43 -3.79 -13.24 -15.28
N TRP A 44 -2.81 -13.05 -16.16
CA TRP A 44 -2.30 -11.74 -16.52
C TRP A 44 -1.75 -11.73 -17.94
N ASP A 45 -1.72 -10.57 -18.54
CA ASP A 45 -0.97 -10.28 -19.77
C ASP A 45 -0.06 -9.05 -19.57
N SER A 46 0.55 -8.53 -20.61
CA SER A 46 1.42 -7.35 -20.53
C SER A 46 0.69 -6.06 -20.07
N ARG A 47 -0.62 -6.06 -20.02
CA ARG A 47 -1.45 -4.90 -19.69
C ARG A 47 -1.99 -4.93 -18.27
N SER A 48 -2.62 -6.04 -17.86
CA SER A 48 -3.35 -6.08 -16.60
C SER A 48 -3.51 -7.47 -16.00
N LEU A 49 -3.97 -7.50 -14.77
CA LEU A 49 -4.51 -8.67 -14.10
C LEU A 49 -5.90 -8.99 -14.68
N MET A 50 -6.19 -10.28 -14.77
CA MET A 50 -7.50 -10.79 -15.10
C MET A 50 -7.96 -11.74 -14.00
N ILE A 51 -9.15 -11.50 -13.49
CA ILE A 51 -9.82 -12.37 -12.51
C ILE A 51 -11.07 -12.92 -13.19
N ASP A 52 -11.14 -14.23 -13.31
CA ASP A 52 -12.22 -14.94 -13.99
C ASP A 52 -12.48 -14.39 -15.41
N GLY A 53 -11.40 -14.11 -16.14
CA GLY A 53 -11.42 -13.61 -17.52
C GLY A 53 -11.74 -12.12 -17.68
N ARG A 54 -11.97 -11.38 -16.61
CA ARG A 54 -12.23 -9.92 -16.64
C ARG A 54 -10.98 -9.13 -16.31
N ARG A 55 -10.69 -8.11 -17.14
CA ARG A 55 -9.63 -7.13 -16.83
C ARG A 55 -9.99 -6.29 -15.63
N VAL A 56 -9.05 -6.17 -14.70
CA VAL A 56 -9.20 -5.35 -13.51
C VAL A 56 -8.01 -4.40 -13.35
N VAL A 57 -8.24 -3.28 -12.67
CA VAL A 57 -7.22 -2.33 -12.18
C VAL A 57 -7.36 -2.28 -10.66
N PRO A 58 -6.86 -3.30 -9.96
CA PRO A 58 -7.12 -3.45 -8.54
C PRO A 58 -6.34 -2.46 -7.68
N VAL A 59 -6.88 -2.26 -6.50
CA VAL A 59 -6.20 -1.60 -5.37
C VAL A 59 -5.83 -2.69 -4.38
N MET A 60 -4.54 -2.89 -4.17
CA MET A 60 -4.02 -3.85 -3.20
C MET A 60 -3.55 -3.11 -1.95
N GLY A 61 -4.14 -3.40 -0.81
CA GLY A 61 -3.77 -2.80 0.47
C GLY A 61 -3.03 -3.79 1.35
N GLU A 62 -1.82 -3.42 1.80
CA GLU A 62 -1.10 -4.24 2.78
C GLU A 62 -1.67 -4.01 4.17
N MET A 63 -2.03 -5.12 4.86
CA MET A 63 -2.31 -5.19 6.30
C MET A 63 -1.67 -6.45 6.87
N HIS A 64 -1.10 -6.38 8.04
CA HIS A 64 -0.49 -7.55 8.68
C HIS A 64 -1.47 -8.13 9.70
N TYR A 65 -2.16 -9.23 9.36
CA TYR A 65 -3.18 -9.83 10.22
C TYR A 65 -2.67 -10.07 11.65
N SER A 66 -1.44 -10.56 11.80
CA SER A 66 -0.84 -10.85 13.10
C SER A 66 -0.46 -9.60 13.93
N ARG A 67 -0.61 -8.39 13.35
CA ARG A 67 -0.47 -7.11 14.05
C ARG A 67 -1.81 -6.47 14.40
N ILE A 68 -2.93 -7.15 14.16
CA ILE A 68 -4.27 -6.69 14.47
C ILE A 68 -4.95 -7.76 15.33
N PRO A 69 -5.64 -7.40 16.43
CA PRO A 69 -6.41 -8.35 17.21
C PRO A 69 -7.44 -9.12 16.37
N ALA A 70 -7.59 -10.41 16.61
CA ALA A 70 -8.41 -11.26 15.76
C ALA A 70 -9.91 -10.87 15.76
N ASP A 71 -10.40 -10.33 16.84
CA ASP A 71 -11.78 -9.84 16.99
C ASP A 71 -12.03 -8.51 16.23
N GLU A 72 -10.98 -7.83 15.78
CA GLU A 72 -11.09 -6.61 14.97
C GLU A 72 -11.02 -6.91 13.45
N TRP A 73 -10.55 -8.08 13.00
CA TRP A 73 -10.27 -8.37 11.58
C TRP A 73 -11.45 -8.12 10.65
N GLU A 74 -12.65 -8.55 11.02
CA GLU A 74 -13.82 -8.38 10.15
C GLU A 74 -14.16 -6.90 9.94
N THR A 75 -14.07 -6.11 10.99
CA THR A 75 -14.30 -4.67 10.94
C THR A 75 -13.23 -3.98 10.09
N GLU A 76 -11.96 -4.34 10.26
CA GLU A 76 -10.87 -3.69 9.52
C GLU A 76 -10.84 -4.10 8.05
N VAL A 77 -11.18 -5.35 7.71
CA VAL A 77 -11.38 -5.78 6.31
C VAL A 77 -12.52 -5.00 5.65
N LYS A 78 -13.63 -4.74 6.36
CA LYS A 78 -14.73 -3.90 5.85
C LYS A 78 -14.29 -2.46 5.62
N LYS A 79 -13.56 -1.85 6.56
CA LYS A 79 -13.00 -0.48 6.39
C LYS A 79 -12.04 -0.40 5.19
N MET A 80 -11.21 -1.41 4.96
CA MET A 80 -10.36 -1.48 3.77
C MET A 80 -11.20 -1.53 2.49
N LYS A 81 -12.23 -2.36 2.46
CA LYS A 81 -13.17 -2.46 1.33
C LYS A 81 -13.90 -1.15 1.06
N ASP A 82 -14.37 -0.48 2.11
CA ASP A 82 -14.98 0.85 2.03
C ASP A 82 -14.00 1.89 1.49
N GLY A 83 -12.72 1.77 1.81
CA GLY A 83 -11.63 2.56 1.25
C GLY A 83 -11.33 2.29 -0.22
N GLY A 84 -12.02 1.30 -0.84
CA GLY A 84 -11.85 0.91 -2.22
C GLY A 84 -10.74 -0.12 -2.46
N VAL A 85 -10.21 -0.75 -1.41
CA VAL A 85 -9.28 -1.88 -1.53
C VAL A 85 -10.05 -3.09 -2.09
N THR A 86 -9.45 -3.75 -3.08
CA THR A 86 -10.03 -4.91 -3.76
C THR A 86 -9.20 -6.18 -3.59
N ILE A 87 -7.99 -6.05 -3.06
CA ILE A 87 -7.10 -7.17 -2.71
C ILE A 87 -6.38 -6.79 -1.41
N ILE A 88 -6.32 -7.68 -0.44
CA ILE A 88 -5.46 -7.53 0.73
C ILE A 88 -4.14 -8.26 0.48
N ALA A 89 -3.00 -7.56 0.67
CA ALA A 89 -1.70 -8.20 0.79
C ALA A 89 -1.36 -8.39 2.26
N ASN A 90 -0.74 -9.51 2.60
CA ASN A 90 -0.52 -9.87 3.99
C ASN A 90 0.72 -10.77 4.18
N TYR A 91 1.62 -10.39 5.08
CA TYR A 91 2.74 -11.23 5.48
C TYR A 91 2.36 -12.31 6.48
N VAL A 92 2.98 -13.49 6.32
CA VAL A 92 3.08 -14.50 7.35
C VAL A 92 4.49 -14.45 7.94
N PHE A 93 4.66 -13.75 9.05
CA PHE A 93 5.96 -13.62 9.73
C PHE A 93 6.32 -14.94 10.41
N TRP A 94 7.44 -15.53 10.03
CA TRP A 94 7.90 -16.80 10.60
C TRP A 94 8.07 -16.73 12.12
N ASN A 95 8.73 -15.65 12.62
CA ASN A 95 8.93 -15.46 14.06
C ASN A 95 7.62 -15.16 14.85
N HIS A 96 6.52 -14.79 14.17
CA HIS A 96 5.23 -14.67 14.86
C HIS A 96 4.57 -16.03 15.06
N VAL A 97 4.79 -16.99 14.19
CA VAL A 97 4.12 -18.30 14.21
C VAL A 97 5.00 -19.45 14.72
N GLU A 98 6.33 -19.30 14.71
CA GLU A 98 7.29 -20.28 15.23
C GLU A 98 8.43 -19.55 15.98
N GLU A 99 8.11 -18.89 17.09
CA GLU A 99 9.12 -18.20 17.90
C GLU A 99 10.11 -19.15 18.55
N ARG A 100 9.69 -20.40 18.83
CA ARG A 100 10.53 -21.52 19.29
C ARG A 100 10.54 -22.65 18.27
N GLU A 101 11.71 -23.21 18.00
CA GLU A 101 11.88 -24.28 17.02
C GLU A 101 10.90 -25.44 17.23
N GLY A 102 10.16 -25.78 16.18
CA GLY A 102 9.19 -26.88 16.17
C GLY A 102 7.86 -26.61 16.84
N ILE A 103 7.66 -25.42 17.40
CA ILE A 103 6.40 -25.03 18.06
C ILE A 103 5.71 -23.98 17.23
N PHE A 104 4.76 -24.39 16.38
CA PHE A 104 3.92 -23.49 15.60
C PHE A 104 2.66 -23.11 16.38
N ASP A 105 2.40 -21.82 16.45
CA ASP A 105 1.19 -21.25 17.05
C ASP A 105 0.31 -20.62 15.97
N TRP A 106 -0.84 -21.23 15.72
CA TRP A 106 -1.89 -20.76 14.80
C TRP A 106 -3.16 -20.39 15.57
N SER A 107 -3.02 -19.68 16.70
CA SER A 107 -4.14 -19.28 17.53
C SER A 107 -4.22 -17.77 17.75
N GLY A 108 -5.38 -17.27 18.13
CA GLY A 108 -5.65 -15.86 18.36
C GLY A 108 -5.28 -15.02 17.15
N GLN A 109 -4.50 -13.97 17.33
CA GLN A 109 -4.08 -13.11 16.20
C GLN A 109 -3.03 -13.75 15.26
N ARG A 110 -2.65 -15.02 15.48
CA ARG A 110 -1.80 -15.81 14.60
C ARG A 110 -2.58 -16.79 13.72
N ASP A 111 -3.91 -16.87 13.88
CA ASP A 111 -4.79 -17.79 13.16
C ASP A 111 -5.01 -17.33 11.72
N LEU A 112 -4.08 -17.71 10.83
CA LEU A 112 -4.15 -17.38 9.41
C LEU A 112 -5.42 -17.95 8.77
N ARG A 113 -5.84 -19.15 9.13
CA ARG A 113 -7.01 -19.78 8.53
C ARG A 113 -8.28 -19.00 8.84
N HIS A 114 -8.48 -18.62 10.08
CA HIS A 114 -9.63 -17.81 10.50
C HIS A 114 -9.63 -16.44 9.80
N PHE A 115 -8.47 -15.78 9.67
CA PHE A 115 -8.34 -14.54 8.90
C PHE A 115 -8.79 -14.72 7.43
N LEU A 116 -8.35 -15.80 6.79
CA LEU A 116 -8.76 -16.11 5.40
C LEU A 116 -10.25 -16.44 5.28
N GLU A 117 -10.86 -17.07 6.29
CA GLU A 117 -12.32 -17.33 6.34
C GLU A 117 -13.10 -16.01 6.39
N ILE A 118 -12.64 -15.03 7.15
CA ILE A 118 -13.20 -13.67 7.17
C ILE A 118 -13.06 -13.02 5.80
N CYS A 119 -11.88 -13.07 5.19
CA CYS A 119 -11.67 -12.51 3.85
C CYS A 119 -12.56 -13.16 2.80
N ARG A 120 -12.76 -14.49 2.87
CA ARG A 120 -13.69 -15.22 1.99
C ARG A 120 -15.15 -14.77 2.21
N LYS A 121 -15.58 -14.64 3.46
CA LYS A 121 -16.93 -14.14 3.83
C LYS A 121 -17.18 -12.75 3.26
N GLU A 122 -16.17 -11.88 3.34
CA GLU A 122 -16.24 -10.49 2.85
C GLU A 122 -15.99 -10.36 1.34
N ASN A 123 -15.78 -11.48 0.62
CA ASN A 123 -15.38 -11.50 -0.80
C ASN A 123 -14.15 -10.61 -1.05
N MET A 124 -13.15 -10.74 -0.20
CA MET A 124 -11.89 -10.00 -0.28
C MET A 124 -10.75 -10.95 -0.72
N PRO A 125 -10.28 -10.87 -1.96
CA PRO A 125 -9.10 -11.60 -2.43
C PRO A 125 -7.87 -11.28 -1.59
N VAL A 126 -7.01 -12.28 -1.39
CA VAL A 126 -5.80 -12.15 -0.56
C VAL A 126 -4.57 -12.58 -1.34
N VAL A 127 -3.52 -11.81 -1.21
CA VAL A 127 -2.17 -12.15 -1.64
C VAL A 127 -1.35 -12.46 -0.40
N LEU A 128 -0.79 -13.68 -0.29
CA LEU A 128 0.03 -14.08 0.83
C LEU A 128 1.51 -13.88 0.54
N ARG A 129 2.20 -13.21 1.45
CA ARG A 129 3.64 -13.01 1.42
C ARG A 129 4.25 -13.98 2.44
N ILE A 130 4.72 -15.16 1.96
CA ILE A 130 5.05 -16.30 2.83
C ILE A 130 6.52 -16.38 3.26
N GLY A 131 7.27 -15.33 3.01
CA GLY A 131 8.69 -15.27 3.37
C GLY A 131 9.54 -16.32 2.61
N PRO A 132 10.58 -16.88 3.26
CA PRO A 132 10.88 -16.92 4.71
C PRO A 132 11.36 -15.60 5.33
N PHE A 133 11.95 -14.71 4.56
CA PHE A 133 12.27 -13.34 4.98
C PHE A 133 11.21 -12.39 4.50
N CYS A 134 10.61 -11.62 5.40
CA CYS A 134 9.54 -10.68 5.11
C CYS A 134 10.03 -9.22 5.12
N HIS A 135 11.11 -8.89 5.79
CA HIS A 135 11.44 -7.56 6.30
C HIS A 135 10.31 -7.07 7.20
N GLY A 136 9.31 -6.35 6.67
CA GLY A 136 8.09 -5.96 7.39
C GLY A 136 8.38 -5.26 8.71
N GLU A 137 9.57 -4.67 8.85
CA GLU A 137 10.10 -4.01 10.05
C GLU A 137 9.97 -4.91 11.30
N ALA A 138 9.99 -6.22 11.07
CA ALA A 138 9.99 -7.23 12.11
C ALA A 138 11.41 -7.61 12.54
N ARG A 139 11.54 -8.09 13.78
CA ARG A 139 12.81 -8.63 14.31
C ARG A 139 13.40 -9.64 13.35
N CYS A 140 14.67 -9.46 13.00
CA CYS A 140 15.41 -10.34 12.06
C CYS A 140 14.72 -10.51 10.70
N GLY A 141 13.91 -9.51 10.28
CA GLY A 141 13.11 -9.58 9.04
C GLY A 141 12.05 -10.68 9.05
N GLY A 142 11.60 -11.09 10.23
CA GLY A 142 10.62 -12.14 10.42
C GLY A 142 11.21 -13.55 10.56
N ILE A 143 12.53 -13.74 10.40
CA ILE A 143 13.19 -15.04 10.63
C ILE A 143 13.43 -15.21 12.13
N PRO A 144 13.04 -16.34 12.77
CA PRO A 144 13.26 -16.57 14.19
C PRO A 144 14.74 -16.59 14.58
N ASP A 145 15.08 -16.12 15.77
CA ASP A 145 16.47 -16.06 16.28
C ASP A 145 17.17 -17.43 16.25
N TRP A 146 16.46 -18.52 16.62
CA TRP A 146 16.99 -19.87 16.63
C TRP A 146 17.47 -20.37 15.25
N VAL A 147 16.96 -19.80 14.14
CA VAL A 147 17.46 -20.12 12.79
C VAL A 147 18.89 -19.62 12.60
N PHE A 148 19.21 -18.44 13.11
CA PHE A 148 20.58 -17.89 13.07
C PHE A 148 21.55 -18.70 13.95
N GLU A 149 21.06 -19.26 15.05
CA GLU A 149 21.84 -20.14 15.93
C GLU A 149 22.28 -21.45 15.26
N LYS A 150 21.59 -21.88 14.17
CA LYS A 150 22.01 -23.02 13.36
C LYS A 150 23.31 -22.76 12.58
N GLY A 151 23.78 -21.53 12.49
CA GLY A 151 24.99 -21.16 11.74
C GLY A 151 24.87 -21.38 10.24
N CYS A 152 23.67 -21.57 9.70
CA CYS A 152 23.44 -21.70 8.26
C CYS A 152 23.30 -20.33 7.60
N ARG A 153 23.69 -20.26 6.33
CA ARG A 153 23.44 -19.06 5.53
C ARG A 153 21.96 -18.94 5.23
N THR A 154 21.34 -17.86 5.69
CA THR A 154 19.94 -17.55 5.43
C THR A 154 19.75 -16.91 4.04
N ARG A 155 18.52 -16.94 3.51
CA ARG A 155 18.13 -16.34 2.21
C ARG A 155 18.99 -16.85 1.05
N ASP A 156 19.32 -18.13 1.07
CA ASP A 156 20.17 -18.81 0.10
C ASP A 156 19.69 -20.25 -0.12
N THR A 157 20.23 -20.92 -1.14
CA THR A 157 19.99 -22.35 -1.43
C THR A 157 20.75 -23.30 -0.49
N ASN A 158 21.20 -22.82 0.66
CA ASN A 158 21.81 -23.68 1.70
C ASN A 158 20.83 -24.77 2.13
N ALA A 159 21.25 -26.01 2.14
CA ALA A 159 20.40 -27.18 2.40
C ALA A 159 19.63 -27.05 3.73
N THR A 160 20.33 -26.69 4.82
CA THR A 160 19.74 -26.54 6.15
C THR A 160 18.64 -25.46 6.13
N PHE A 161 18.93 -24.30 5.53
CA PHE A 161 17.97 -23.21 5.45
C PHE A 161 16.76 -23.59 4.57
N MET A 162 16.99 -24.29 3.45
CA MET A 162 15.90 -24.76 2.58
C MET A 162 15.02 -25.82 3.27
N ASP A 163 15.60 -26.71 4.09
CA ASP A 163 14.83 -27.69 4.87
C ASP A 163 13.96 -27.01 5.93
N LEU A 164 14.47 -25.99 6.61
CA LEU A 164 13.71 -25.19 7.56
C LEU A 164 12.58 -24.42 6.85
N THR A 165 12.88 -23.79 5.72
CA THR A 165 11.88 -23.12 4.88
C THR A 165 10.80 -24.09 4.40
N ALA A 166 11.18 -25.33 4.06
CA ALA A 166 10.20 -26.35 3.67
C ALA A 166 9.23 -26.72 4.80
N LYS A 167 9.69 -26.74 6.05
CA LYS A 167 8.80 -26.93 7.21
C LYS A 167 7.83 -25.78 7.36
N LEU A 168 8.32 -24.54 7.31
CA LEU A 168 7.48 -23.33 7.34
C LEU A 168 6.41 -23.36 6.23
N TYR A 169 6.81 -23.61 4.98
CA TYR A 169 5.88 -23.61 3.85
C TYR A 169 4.81 -24.70 3.96
N ARG A 170 5.15 -25.90 4.48
CA ARG A 170 4.14 -26.94 4.76
C ARG A 170 3.16 -26.51 5.84
N GLN A 171 3.60 -25.82 6.88
CA GLN A 171 2.74 -25.31 7.95
C GLN A 171 1.78 -24.22 7.43
N ILE A 172 2.30 -23.28 6.64
CA ILE A 172 1.46 -22.26 5.99
C ILE A 172 0.46 -22.95 5.04
N PHE A 173 0.92 -23.91 4.23
CA PHE A 173 0.04 -24.62 3.30
C PHE A 173 -1.09 -25.34 4.01
N ALA A 174 -0.85 -25.94 5.17
CA ALA A 174 -1.89 -26.57 5.97
C ALA A 174 -2.99 -25.57 6.38
N GLN A 175 -2.66 -24.28 6.59
CA GLN A 175 -3.65 -23.24 6.88
C GLN A 175 -4.44 -22.83 5.64
N ILE A 176 -3.84 -22.88 4.43
CA ILE A 176 -4.46 -22.41 3.20
C ILE A 176 -5.07 -23.53 2.33
N GLN A 177 -5.01 -24.77 2.78
CA GLN A 177 -5.62 -25.91 2.07
C GLN A 177 -7.14 -25.70 1.91
N GLY A 178 -7.63 -25.75 0.68
CA GLY A 178 -9.01 -25.42 0.33
C GLY A 178 -9.32 -23.91 0.32
N MET A 179 -8.28 -23.05 0.39
CA MET A 179 -8.42 -21.59 0.38
C MET A 179 -7.76 -20.94 -0.84
N GLN A 180 -7.16 -21.69 -1.75
CA GLN A 180 -6.65 -21.16 -3.01
C GLN A 180 -7.83 -20.77 -3.92
N TRP A 181 -7.66 -19.75 -4.78
CA TRP A 181 -8.73 -19.20 -5.63
C TRP A 181 -9.45 -20.26 -6.45
N LYS A 182 -8.70 -21.13 -7.10
CA LYS A 182 -9.25 -22.25 -7.88
C LYS A 182 -10.06 -23.27 -7.05
N GLU A 183 -9.90 -23.27 -5.73
CA GLU A 183 -10.64 -24.10 -4.78
C GLU A 183 -11.86 -23.36 -4.18
N GLY A 184 -12.11 -22.10 -4.64
CA GLY A 184 -13.16 -21.24 -4.12
C GLY A 184 -12.77 -20.48 -2.83
N GLY A 185 -11.49 -20.43 -2.52
CA GLY A 185 -10.92 -19.64 -1.42
C GLY A 185 -10.51 -18.23 -1.86
N PRO A 186 -10.06 -17.38 -0.92
CA PRO A 186 -9.70 -15.99 -1.21
C PRO A 186 -8.26 -15.82 -1.72
N VAL A 187 -7.37 -16.83 -1.60
CA VAL A 187 -5.94 -16.68 -1.90
C VAL A 187 -5.73 -16.71 -3.41
N ILE A 188 -5.30 -15.57 -3.99
CA ILE A 188 -5.13 -15.37 -5.43
C ILE A 188 -3.68 -15.41 -5.90
N ALA A 189 -2.71 -15.16 -5.03
CA ALA A 189 -1.29 -15.17 -5.38
C ALA A 189 -0.41 -15.31 -4.12
N VAL A 190 0.86 -15.63 -4.34
CA VAL A 190 1.88 -15.75 -3.27
C VAL A 190 3.15 -14.99 -3.66
N GLN A 191 3.77 -14.30 -2.68
CA GLN A 191 5.12 -13.76 -2.80
C GLN A 191 6.11 -14.64 -2.04
N PHE A 192 7.29 -14.84 -2.64
CA PHE A 192 8.44 -15.45 -2.01
C PHE A 192 9.45 -14.40 -1.58
N ASP A 193 9.95 -14.53 -0.35
CA ASP A 193 10.96 -13.66 0.23
C ASP A 193 10.58 -12.18 0.09
N ASN A 194 11.46 -11.26 0.40
CA ASN A 194 11.25 -9.83 0.17
C ASN A 194 12.54 -9.19 -0.33
N GLU A 195 12.44 -8.32 -1.36
CA GLU A 195 13.59 -7.60 -1.94
C GLU A 195 14.76 -8.54 -2.32
N GLN A 196 14.43 -9.76 -2.72
CA GLN A 196 15.42 -10.77 -3.07
C GLN A 196 15.90 -10.59 -4.52
N ARG A 197 17.21 -10.59 -4.71
CA ARG A 197 17.87 -10.38 -6.00
C ARG A 197 18.44 -11.66 -6.62
N ASN A 198 18.48 -12.76 -5.88
CA ASN A 198 19.01 -14.03 -6.36
C ASN A 198 17.89 -14.87 -7.01
N GLY A 199 17.78 -14.80 -8.34
CA GLY A 199 16.78 -15.54 -9.09
C GLY A 199 16.85 -17.06 -8.91
N ASN A 200 18.05 -17.63 -8.73
CA ASN A 200 18.19 -19.08 -8.49
C ASN A 200 17.54 -19.49 -7.15
N TYR A 201 17.71 -18.67 -6.11
CA TYR A 201 17.07 -18.90 -4.83
C TYR A 201 15.55 -18.76 -4.94
N LEU A 202 15.07 -17.73 -5.61
CA LEU A 202 13.63 -17.55 -5.86
C LEU A 202 13.02 -18.73 -6.62
N MET A 203 13.72 -19.25 -7.64
CA MET A 203 13.28 -20.44 -8.38
C MET A 203 13.31 -21.71 -7.51
N ALA A 204 14.25 -21.83 -6.57
CA ALA A 204 14.28 -22.93 -5.60
C ALA A 204 13.07 -22.86 -4.66
N LEU A 205 12.71 -21.67 -4.16
CA LEU A 205 11.51 -21.46 -3.35
C LEU A 205 10.22 -21.80 -4.13
N LYS A 206 10.13 -21.38 -5.39
CA LYS A 206 9.00 -21.75 -6.26
C LYS A 206 8.88 -23.26 -6.43
N LYS A 207 9.98 -23.95 -6.77
CA LYS A 207 10.00 -25.41 -6.91
C LYS A 207 9.54 -26.10 -5.62
N LEU A 208 10.00 -25.60 -4.47
CA LEU A 208 9.59 -26.10 -3.16
C LEU A 208 8.08 -25.92 -2.93
N ALA A 209 7.56 -24.74 -3.17
CA ALA A 209 6.15 -24.42 -2.98
C ALA A 209 5.24 -25.28 -3.89
N LEU A 210 5.58 -25.40 -5.19
CA LEU A 210 4.86 -26.26 -6.13
C LEU A 210 4.87 -27.73 -5.67
N GLY A 211 6.01 -28.22 -5.15
CA GLY A 211 6.14 -29.58 -4.62
C GLY A 211 5.31 -29.83 -3.36
N ILE A 212 4.91 -28.79 -2.62
CA ILE A 212 4.04 -28.87 -1.45
C ILE A 212 2.55 -28.83 -1.86
N GLY A 213 2.21 -28.14 -2.96
CA GLY A 213 0.83 -28.05 -3.45
C GLY A 213 0.31 -26.62 -3.69
N TYR A 214 1.16 -25.61 -3.56
CA TYR A 214 0.78 -24.24 -3.97
C TYR A 214 0.58 -24.22 -5.48
N ASP A 215 -0.61 -23.82 -5.93
CA ASP A 215 -0.97 -23.79 -7.34
C ASP A 215 -1.76 -22.51 -7.65
N LEU A 216 -1.02 -21.42 -7.77
CA LEU A 216 -1.50 -20.06 -8.00
C LEU A 216 -0.35 -19.18 -8.51
N PRO A 217 -0.61 -17.97 -9.02
CA PRO A 217 0.42 -17.04 -9.45
C PRO A 217 1.43 -16.70 -8.34
N PHE A 218 2.69 -16.57 -8.74
CA PHE A 218 3.77 -16.13 -7.87
C PHE A 218 4.30 -14.78 -8.29
N TYR A 219 4.69 -13.95 -7.33
CA TYR A 219 5.35 -12.70 -7.61
C TYR A 219 6.57 -12.47 -6.72
N THR A 220 7.42 -11.55 -7.13
CA THR A 220 8.62 -11.13 -6.40
C THR A 220 8.99 -9.70 -6.82
N ARG A 221 10.08 -9.20 -6.29
CA ARG A 221 10.60 -7.83 -6.47
C ARG A 221 9.66 -6.76 -5.91
N THR A 222 10.12 -6.06 -4.95
CA THR A 222 9.40 -4.98 -4.28
C THR A 222 10.01 -3.61 -4.63
N GLY A 223 9.91 -3.24 -5.91
CA GLY A 223 10.33 -1.91 -6.38
C GLY A 223 11.81 -1.74 -6.70
N TRP A 224 12.59 -2.79 -6.71
CA TRP A 224 14.04 -2.74 -6.92
C TRP A 224 14.43 -2.96 -8.39
N PRO A 225 15.62 -2.47 -8.80
CA PRO A 225 16.15 -2.74 -10.12
C PRO A 225 16.50 -4.23 -10.30
N GLU A 226 17.15 -4.53 -11.40
CA GLU A 226 17.44 -5.86 -11.90
C GLU A 226 17.82 -6.91 -10.85
N LEU A 227 17.29 -8.11 -11.00
CA LEU A 227 17.77 -9.31 -10.32
C LEU A 227 19.21 -9.59 -10.74
N ASN A 228 20.08 -9.96 -9.79
CA ASN A 228 21.45 -10.35 -10.09
C ASN A 228 21.52 -11.60 -10.99
N ARG A 229 20.51 -12.48 -10.84
CA ARG A 229 20.32 -13.67 -11.66
C ARG A 229 18.86 -13.68 -12.08
N PRO A 230 18.55 -13.48 -13.37
CA PRO A 230 17.20 -13.36 -13.85
C PRO A 230 16.35 -14.59 -13.55
N VAL A 231 15.10 -14.35 -13.22
CA VAL A 231 14.05 -15.37 -13.23
C VAL A 231 13.56 -15.49 -14.68
N PRO A 232 13.36 -16.69 -15.24
CA PRO A 232 12.81 -16.87 -16.59
C PRO A 232 11.46 -16.17 -16.74
N PHE A 233 11.17 -15.68 -17.94
CA PHE A 233 9.91 -15.00 -18.23
C PHE A 233 8.70 -15.90 -17.93
N GLY A 234 7.69 -15.33 -17.28
CA GLY A 234 6.45 -16.02 -16.93
C GLY A 234 6.51 -16.81 -15.61
N GLU A 235 7.70 -17.04 -15.04
CA GLU A 235 7.83 -17.83 -13.80
C GLU A 235 7.35 -17.08 -12.57
N MET A 236 7.54 -15.76 -12.51
CA MET A 236 7.09 -14.86 -11.45
C MET A 236 6.80 -13.49 -12.03
N LEU A 237 5.80 -12.79 -11.45
CA LEU A 237 5.51 -11.40 -11.77
C LEU A 237 6.48 -10.47 -11.01
N PRO A 238 7.11 -9.49 -11.67
CA PRO A 238 7.80 -8.40 -10.98
C PRO A 238 6.79 -7.34 -10.52
N LEU A 239 6.77 -7.01 -9.23
CA LEU A 239 6.03 -5.89 -8.69
C LEU A 239 7.01 -4.81 -8.19
N TYR A 240 6.55 -3.57 -8.13
CA TYR A 240 7.39 -2.40 -7.90
C TYR A 240 6.88 -1.57 -6.71
N GLY A 241 7.64 -0.58 -6.28
CA GLY A 241 7.27 0.35 -5.23
C GLY A 241 7.86 1.73 -5.45
N ASP A 242 7.38 2.69 -4.69
CA ASP A 242 7.97 4.02 -4.56
C ASP A 242 7.43 4.69 -3.30
N TYR A 243 8.22 5.59 -2.68
CA TYR A 243 7.89 6.23 -1.43
C TYR A 243 8.16 7.74 -1.50
N ALA A 244 7.42 8.50 -0.70
CA ALA A 244 7.59 9.95 -0.57
C ALA A 244 8.79 10.32 0.31
N ASP A 245 9.14 9.46 1.25
CA ASP A 245 10.27 9.56 2.19
C ASP A 245 10.66 8.14 2.63
N GLY A 246 11.77 7.97 3.34
CA GLY A 246 12.20 6.68 3.86
C GLY A 246 12.77 6.81 5.28
N PHE A 247 12.14 6.16 6.26
CA PHE A 247 12.63 6.11 7.64
C PHE A 247 14.02 5.45 7.75
N TRP A 248 14.38 4.63 6.75
CA TRP A 248 15.68 3.97 6.62
C TRP A 248 16.80 4.87 6.09
N ASP A 249 16.50 6.09 5.61
CA ASP A 249 17.54 7.02 5.18
C ASP A 249 18.35 7.51 6.39
N ARG A 250 19.69 7.38 6.31
CA ARG A 250 20.60 7.77 7.41
C ARG A 250 20.75 9.27 7.55
N SER A 251 20.26 10.04 6.58
CA SER A 251 20.37 11.50 6.59
C SER A 251 19.41 12.12 7.60
N THR A 252 19.92 13.09 8.36
CA THR A 252 19.11 13.96 9.21
C THR A 252 18.60 15.21 8.47
N LYS A 253 18.76 15.28 7.15
CA LYS A 253 18.25 16.38 6.32
C LYS A 253 16.75 16.18 6.01
N GLU A 254 16.02 17.28 5.94
CA GLU A 254 14.58 17.27 5.66
C GLU A 254 14.21 16.59 4.34
N THR A 255 14.96 16.90 3.27
CA THR A 255 14.75 16.32 1.95
C THR A 255 15.92 15.44 1.57
N ALA A 256 16.01 14.27 2.17
CA ALA A 256 17.05 13.30 1.87
C ALA A 256 16.83 12.61 0.53
N GLY A 257 17.87 11.99 0.02
CA GLY A 257 17.82 11.09 -1.13
C GLY A 257 17.18 11.64 -2.41
N ASN A 258 16.69 10.73 -3.22
CA ASN A 258 16.07 10.98 -4.52
C ASN A 258 14.55 10.76 -4.54
N TYR A 259 13.87 10.83 -3.37
CA TYR A 259 12.43 10.59 -3.25
C TYR A 259 11.59 11.56 -4.10
N TYR A 260 12.09 12.78 -4.39
CA TYR A 260 11.45 13.74 -5.31
C TYR A 260 11.12 13.13 -6.68
N LYS A 261 11.89 12.13 -7.14
CA LYS A 261 11.67 11.47 -8.43
C LYS A 261 10.38 10.63 -8.48
N ALA A 262 9.83 10.27 -7.32
CA ALA A 262 8.55 9.57 -7.23
C ALA A 262 7.36 10.44 -7.68
N PHE A 263 7.53 11.77 -7.70
CA PHE A 263 6.52 12.73 -8.12
C PHE A 263 6.60 13.10 -9.62
N ASN A 264 7.47 12.45 -10.40
CA ASN A 264 7.62 12.62 -11.83
C ASN A 264 6.96 11.48 -12.59
N PHE A 265 6.17 11.79 -13.64
CA PHE A 265 5.67 10.77 -14.56
C PHE A 265 6.84 10.21 -15.38
N LYS A 266 7.00 8.89 -15.40
CA LYS A 266 8.13 8.23 -16.06
C LYS A 266 7.83 6.79 -16.44
N ALA A 267 8.52 6.31 -17.47
CA ALA A 267 8.44 4.92 -17.91
C ALA A 267 9.19 3.96 -16.95
N PHE A 268 10.18 4.45 -16.21
CA PHE A 268 10.93 3.67 -15.25
C PHE A 268 10.05 3.26 -14.06
N ARG A 269 9.96 1.96 -13.81
CA ARG A 269 8.99 1.38 -12.86
C ARG A 269 9.49 1.29 -11.44
N SER A 270 10.81 1.08 -11.25
CA SER A 270 11.41 0.91 -9.92
C SER A 270 11.63 2.25 -9.20
N SER A 271 11.79 2.21 -7.87
CA SER A 271 12.17 3.37 -7.07
C SER A 271 13.66 3.68 -7.26
N THR A 272 13.98 4.89 -7.72
CA THR A 272 15.37 5.34 -7.83
C THR A 272 15.98 5.66 -6.47
N ALA A 273 15.18 6.17 -5.53
CA ALA A 273 15.66 6.53 -4.20
C ALA A 273 16.24 5.30 -3.50
N ILE A 274 15.47 4.23 -3.44
CA ILE A 274 15.84 2.99 -2.76
C ILE A 274 16.96 2.27 -3.50
N ALA A 275 16.89 2.22 -4.84
CA ALA A 275 17.95 1.62 -5.66
C ALA A 275 19.30 2.30 -5.43
N THR A 276 19.33 3.63 -5.35
CA THR A 276 20.56 4.39 -5.08
C THR A 276 21.12 4.09 -3.71
N GLU A 277 20.25 4.00 -2.70
CA GLU A 277 20.65 3.79 -1.31
C GLU A 277 21.19 2.40 -1.05
N GLN A 278 20.49 1.37 -1.53
CA GLN A 278 20.85 -0.02 -1.27
C GLN A 278 21.85 -0.60 -2.27
N LEU A 279 21.87 -0.11 -3.50
CA LEU A 279 22.64 -0.68 -4.59
C LEU A 279 23.74 0.23 -5.13
N GLY A 280 23.77 1.50 -4.70
CA GLY A 280 24.66 2.51 -5.24
C GLY A 280 24.35 2.90 -6.69
N GLU A 281 23.21 2.48 -7.24
CA GLU A 281 22.82 2.79 -8.61
C GLU A 281 22.13 4.16 -8.68
N GLN A 282 22.60 5.02 -9.58
CA GLN A 282 22.08 6.38 -9.77
C GLN A 282 21.31 6.58 -11.07
N LYS A 283 21.32 5.60 -11.97
CA LYS A 283 20.71 5.72 -13.30
C LYS A 283 19.40 4.96 -13.38
N GLU A 284 18.35 5.67 -13.79
CA GLU A 284 17.08 5.07 -14.15
C GLU A 284 17.22 4.44 -15.53
N ARG A 285 17.05 3.12 -15.59
CA ARG A 285 16.98 2.38 -16.84
C ARG A 285 15.90 1.33 -16.76
N LEU A 286 15.23 1.07 -17.89
CA LEU A 286 14.30 -0.02 -17.98
C LEU A 286 15.04 -1.36 -17.91
N THR A 287 14.53 -2.29 -17.11
CA THR A 287 14.98 -3.67 -17.14
C THR A 287 14.47 -4.31 -18.42
N LYS A 288 15.36 -4.93 -19.19
CA LYS A 288 14.98 -5.62 -20.43
C LYS A 288 13.90 -6.66 -20.16
N GLY A 289 12.78 -6.55 -20.86
CA GLY A 289 11.63 -7.45 -20.72
C GLY A 289 10.58 -7.00 -19.71
N ASP A 290 10.80 -5.89 -18.98
CA ASP A 290 9.77 -5.34 -18.07
C ASP A 290 8.48 -4.98 -18.84
N GLU A 291 8.58 -4.58 -20.11
CA GLU A 291 7.45 -4.28 -20.99
C GLU A 291 6.57 -5.48 -21.32
N GLN A 292 7.07 -6.68 -21.13
CA GLN A 292 6.31 -7.93 -21.34
C GLN A 292 5.43 -8.28 -20.14
N TYR A 293 5.68 -7.65 -18.98
CA TYR A 293 4.89 -7.80 -17.77
C TYR A 293 3.95 -6.61 -17.60
N PRO A 294 2.80 -6.78 -16.95
CA PRO A 294 1.98 -5.65 -16.52
C PRO A 294 2.75 -4.80 -15.51
N TYR A 295 2.47 -3.51 -15.48
CA TYR A 295 3.05 -2.63 -14.47
C TYR A 295 2.18 -2.64 -13.22
N PHE A 296 2.66 -3.29 -12.15
CA PHE A 296 2.01 -3.40 -10.85
C PHE A 296 2.91 -2.88 -9.75
N THR A 297 2.33 -2.29 -8.72
CA THR A 297 3.05 -1.98 -7.48
C THR A 297 2.62 -2.91 -6.35
N CYS A 298 3.48 -3.12 -5.36
CA CYS A 298 3.16 -3.79 -4.10
C CYS A 298 3.61 -2.97 -2.90
N GLU A 299 4.47 -1.97 -3.12
CA GLU A 299 4.99 -1.11 -2.07
C GLU A 299 4.98 0.36 -2.51
N LEU A 300 3.80 0.86 -2.90
CA LEU A 300 3.56 2.28 -3.02
C LEU A 300 3.27 2.84 -1.63
N GLY A 301 4.03 3.86 -1.19
CA GLY A 301 3.88 4.42 0.14
C GLY A 301 2.47 4.95 0.41
N GLY A 302 1.68 4.19 1.18
CA GLY A 302 0.40 4.67 1.73
C GLY A 302 0.61 5.59 2.91
N GLY A 303 1.75 5.51 3.54
CA GLY A 303 2.28 6.30 4.63
C GLY A 303 3.78 6.09 4.75
N MET A 304 4.33 6.27 5.95
CA MET A 304 5.73 5.96 6.26
C MET A 304 5.90 5.78 7.77
N MET A 305 6.68 4.77 8.16
CA MET A 305 7.06 4.53 9.55
C MET A 305 7.99 5.63 10.06
N THR A 306 8.20 5.67 11.36
CA THR A 306 9.24 6.46 12.03
C THR A 306 10.29 5.53 12.60
N SER A 307 11.57 5.73 12.25
CA SER A 307 12.68 5.15 13.01
C SER A 307 13.16 6.14 14.07
N TYR A 308 13.97 5.67 15.02
CA TYR A 308 14.46 6.56 16.07
C TYR A 308 15.27 7.75 15.51
N HIS A 309 16.13 7.47 14.52
CA HIS A 309 16.99 8.50 13.91
C HIS A 309 16.32 9.34 12.83
N ARG A 310 15.18 8.88 12.25
CA ARG A 310 14.45 9.60 11.22
C ARG A 310 12.94 9.42 11.35
N ARG A 311 12.25 10.55 11.56
CA ARG A 311 10.82 10.58 11.94
C ARG A 311 9.99 11.41 10.95
N PRO A 312 9.76 10.94 9.72
CA PRO A 312 9.01 11.72 8.74
C PRO A 312 7.55 11.93 9.16
N TYR A 313 7.00 13.07 8.77
CA TYR A 313 5.57 13.36 8.81
C TYR A 313 5.03 13.25 7.38
N ILE A 314 4.03 12.42 7.15
CA ILE A 314 3.45 12.20 5.83
C ILE A 314 2.18 13.03 5.69
N TYR A 315 2.13 13.83 4.61
CA TYR A 315 0.96 14.61 4.26
C TYR A 315 0.01 13.81 3.36
N PRO A 316 -1.31 14.07 3.41
CA PRO A 316 -2.27 13.41 2.51
C PRO A 316 -1.91 13.54 1.04
N GLU A 317 -1.34 14.68 0.65
CA GLU A 317 -0.89 14.99 -0.71
C GLU A 317 0.28 14.12 -1.16
N ASP A 318 1.14 13.67 -0.23
CA ASP A 318 2.25 12.76 -0.54
C ASP A 318 1.71 11.45 -1.14
N ALA A 319 0.82 10.77 -0.42
CA ALA A 319 0.25 9.49 -0.84
C ALA A 319 -0.62 9.64 -2.10
N TYR A 320 -1.44 10.69 -2.17
CA TYR A 320 -2.32 10.92 -3.31
C TYR A 320 -1.55 11.24 -4.60
N SER A 321 -0.55 12.13 -4.53
CA SER A 321 0.27 12.47 -5.69
C SER A 321 1.08 11.28 -6.19
N LEU A 322 1.65 10.47 -5.29
CA LEU A 322 2.32 9.21 -5.66
C LEU A 322 1.39 8.29 -6.45
N ALA A 323 0.16 8.10 -5.96
CA ALA A 323 -0.83 7.23 -6.59
C ALA A 323 -1.23 7.73 -7.98
N VAL A 324 -1.52 9.04 -8.13
CA VAL A 324 -1.84 9.66 -9.43
C VAL A 324 -0.67 9.53 -10.41
N VAL A 325 0.56 9.77 -9.95
CA VAL A 325 1.77 9.67 -10.78
C VAL A 325 2.00 8.22 -11.23
N LYS A 326 1.87 7.23 -10.35
CA LYS A 326 2.03 5.82 -10.75
C LYS A 326 0.96 5.36 -11.72
N LEU A 327 -0.30 5.72 -11.48
CA LEU A 327 -1.39 5.40 -12.39
C LEU A 327 -1.19 6.05 -13.77
N GLY A 328 -0.82 7.34 -13.81
CA GLY A 328 -0.48 8.05 -15.05
C GLY A 328 0.77 7.53 -15.75
N SER A 329 1.69 6.92 -15.02
CA SER A 329 2.89 6.26 -15.56
C SER A 329 2.61 4.84 -16.11
N GLY A 330 1.36 4.38 -16.10
CA GLY A 330 0.93 3.12 -16.71
C GLY A 330 0.72 1.98 -15.72
N SER A 331 0.79 2.23 -14.40
CA SER A 331 0.47 1.18 -13.43
C SER A 331 -1.02 0.79 -13.51
N ASN A 332 -1.29 -0.51 -13.54
CA ASN A 332 -2.63 -1.10 -13.56
C ASN A 332 -2.94 -1.92 -12.30
N LEU A 333 -2.15 -1.75 -11.26
CA LEU A 333 -2.41 -2.18 -9.90
C LEU A 333 -1.67 -1.23 -8.95
N LEU A 334 -2.40 -0.55 -8.07
CA LEU A 334 -1.79 0.23 -6.98
C LEU A 334 -1.77 -0.61 -5.71
N GLY A 335 -0.60 -1.09 -5.35
CA GLY A 335 -0.35 -1.85 -4.13
C GLY A 335 0.32 -0.95 -3.10
N TYR A 336 -0.37 -0.67 -1.99
CA TYR A 336 0.11 0.23 -0.94
C TYR A 336 0.81 -0.53 0.18
N TYR A 337 1.96 -0.05 0.58
CA TYR A 337 2.65 -0.43 1.81
C TYR A 337 2.82 0.80 2.72
N MET A 338 2.17 0.89 3.85
CA MET A 338 1.03 0.13 4.34
C MET A 338 -0.28 0.81 3.94
N TYR A 339 -1.38 0.05 3.87
CA TYR A 339 -2.73 0.61 3.82
C TYR A 339 -3.37 0.62 5.21
N HIS A 340 -3.03 -0.34 6.05
CA HIS A 340 -3.45 -0.45 7.44
C HIS A 340 -2.24 -0.64 8.35
N GLY A 341 -2.16 0.16 9.39
CA GLY A 341 -1.17 0.00 10.45
C GLY A 341 -1.44 -1.22 11.32
N GLY A 342 -0.78 -1.28 12.47
CA GLY A 342 -1.01 -2.34 13.44
C GLY A 342 -0.15 -2.20 14.69
N THR A 343 -0.22 -3.18 15.58
CA THR A 343 0.55 -3.28 16.81
C THR A 343 1.39 -4.55 16.79
N ASN A 344 2.69 -4.45 16.99
CA ASN A 344 3.54 -5.63 17.10
C ASN A 344 3.05 -6.54 18.23
N PRO A 345 2.84 -7.84 17.99
CA PRO A 345 2.36 -8.76 19.01
C PRO A 345 3.38 -8.96 20.13
N ASP A 346 2.90 -9.42 21.27
CA ASP A 346 3.76 -9.90 22.34
C ASP A 346 4.42 -11.23 21.94
N GLY A 347 5.70 -11.37 22.28
CA GLY A 347 6.52 -12.57 22.08
C GLY A 347 7.35 -12.88 23.31
N ILE A 348 8.32 -13.79 23.18
CA ILE A 348 9.34 -14.08 24.22
C ILE A 348 10.18 -12.81 24.45
N GLY A 349 10.41 -12.04 23.39
CA GLY A 349 11.03 -10.73 23.40
C GLY A 349 10.29 -9.77 22.49
N TYR A 350 10.87 -8.59 22.28
CA TYR A 350 10.32 -7.63 21.33
C TYR A 350 10.48 -8.12 19.89
N LEU A 351 9.42 -8.00 19.11
CA LEU A 351 9.35 -8.50 17.71
C LEU A 351 9.55 -7.38 16.67
N ASN A 352 9.87 -6.17 17.09
CA ASN A 352 10.24 -5.05 16.21
C ASN A 352 11.67 -5.19 15.69
N GLU A 353 11.93 -4.56 14.55
CA GLU A 353 13.29 -4.37 14.03
C GLU A 353 14.08 -3.41 14.93
N ASN A 354 15.30 -3.77 15.26
CA ASN A 354 16.26 -2.87 15.89
C ASN A 354 17.70 -3.23 15.50
N GLN A 355 18.63 -2.28 15.59
CA GLN A 355 20.02 -2.47 15.15
C GLN A 355 20.85 -3.41 16.01
N ARG A 356 20.30 -3.95 17.11
CA ARG A 356 20.95 -4.92 17.99
C ARG A 356 20.64 -6.35 17.63
N THR A 357 19.74 -6.60 16.65
CA THR A 357 19.32 -7.95 16.27
C THR A 357 20.09 -8.50 15.07
N PRO A 358 20.31 -9.82 14.99
CA PRO A 358 20.95 -10.44 13.83
C PRO A 358 20.16 -10.21 12.53
N GLY A 359 20.87 -10.12 11.40
CA GLY A 359 20.26 -10.11 10.06
C GLY A 359 19.44 -8.88 9.71
N THR A 360 19.47 -7.83 10.53
CA THR A 360 18.78 -6.57 10.29
C THR A 360 19.73 -5.45 9.86
N ASN A 361 19.15 -4.32 9.53
CA ASN A 361 19.86 -3.12 9.13
C ASN A 361 20.07 -2.14 10.32
N HIS A 362 20.13 -0.86 10.05
CA HIS A 362 20.43 0.19 11.02
C HIS A 362 19.20 0.84 11.67
N ASN A 363 17.99 0.33 11.42
CA ASN A 363 16.77 0.94 11.96
C ASN A 363 16.53 0.49 13.40
N ASP A 364 16.12 1.44 14.23
CA ASP A 364 15.45 1.21 15.49
C ASP A 364 14.01 1.69 15.35
N LEU A 365 13.05 0.80 15.49
CA LEU A 365 11.63 1.07 15.32
C LEU A 365 10.89 0.94 16.64
N PRO A 366 9.72 1.59 16.80
CA PRO A 366 8.93 1.46 18.02
C PRO A 366 8.65 0.00 18.36
N VAL A 367 8.62 -0.31 19.66
CA VAL A 367 8.40 -1.69 20.14
C VAL A 367 6.99 -2.17 19.81
N LYS A 368 5.99 -1.31 20.02
CA LYS A 368 4.57 -1.66 19.88
C LYS A 368 3.95 -1.10 18.62
N THR A 369 4.03 0.21 18.42
CA THR A 369 3.30 0.82 17.33
C THR A 369 3.88 0.46 15.96
N TYR A 370 3.01 0.09 15.07
CA TYR A 370 3.26 -0.04 13.65
C TYR A 370 2.19 0.75 12.87
N ASP A 371 1.88 1.96 13.33
CA ASP A 371 0.88 2.86 12.72
C ASP A 371 1.18 3.14 11.24
N PHE A 372 2.45 3.27 10.89
CA PHE A 372 2.96 3.54 9.55
C PHE A 372 2.42 4.86 8.94
N GLN A 373 1.66 5.65 9.69
CA GLN A 373 0.88 6.76 9.15
C GLN A 373 0.06 6.33 7.92
N ALA A 374 -0.45 5.10 7.93
CA ALA A 374 -1.19 4.48 6.85
C ALA A 374 -2.59 5.10 6.69
N PRO A 375 -3.30 4.93 5.56
CA PRO A 375 -4.68 5.39 5.40
C PRO A 375 -5.61 4.95 6.53
N LEU A 376 -5.48 3.72 7.01
CA LEU A 376 -6.02 3.23 8.27
C LEU A 376 -4.85 3.07 9.25
N GLY A 377 -4.86 3.81 10.35
CA GLY A 377 -3.80 3.78 11.35
C GLY A 377 -3.80 2.50 12.19
N GLU A 378 -2.98 2.48 13.23
CA GLU A 378 -2.77 1.32 14.12
C GLU A 378 -4.06 0.71 14.68
N PHE A 379 -5.05 1.54 14.97
CA PHE A 379 -6.33 1.20 15.58
C PHE A 379 -7.50 1.31 14.58
N GLY A 380 -7.22 1.29 13.28
CA GLY A 380 -8.23 1.42 12.24
C GLY A 380 -8.85 2.82 12.13
N GLN A 381 -8.23 3.85 12.72
CA GLN A 381 -8.62 5.25 12.54
C GLN A 381 -8.31 5.68 11.10
N ARG A 382 -9.27 6.40 10.48
CA ARG A 382 -9.16 6.91 9.11
C ARG A 382 -8.40 8.22 9.08
N TYR A 383 -7.19 8.23 8.55
CA TYR A 383 -6.45 9.46 8.30
C TYR A 383 -6.97 10.19 7.04
N PRO A 384 -6.69 11.49 6.88
CA PRO A 384 -7.24 12.28 5.76
C PRO A 384 -6.95 11.68 4.38
N HIS A 385 -5.81 11.03 4.18
CA HIS A 385 -5.49 10.40 2.90
C HIS A 385 -6.29 9.11 2.61
N TYR A 386 -6.95 8.50 3.58
CA TYR A 386 -7.94 7.47 3.33
C TYR A 386 -9.04 7.98 2.38
N PHE A 387 -9.59 9.15 2.65
CA PHE A 387 -10.66 9.74 1.86
C PHE A 387 -10.16 10.28 0.50
N THR A 388 -8.95 10.85 0.45
CA THR A 388 -8.40 11.35 -0.81
C THR A 388 -8.03 10.21 -1.76
N LEU A 389 -7.45 9.12 -1.27
CA LEU A 389 -7.14 7.93 -2.05
C LEU A 389 -8.42 7.22 -2.51
N ARG A 390 -9.43 7.14 -1.64
CA ARG A 390 -10.68 6.45 -1.93
C ARG A 390 -11.36 6.93 -3.21
N LYS A 391 -11.42 8.24 -3.48
CA LYS A 391 -11.97 8.77 -4.74
C LYS A 391 -11.21 8.30 -5.98
N LEU A 392 -9.88 8.12 -5.87
CA LEU A 392 -9.06 7.53 -6.92
C LEU A 392 -9.35 6.03 -7.07
N HIS A 393 -9.55 5.32 -5.97
CA HIS A 393 -9.87 3.89 -6.00
C HIS A 393 -11.24 3.60 -6.62
N LEU A 394 -12.24 4.45 -6.34
CA LEU A 394 -13.55 4.36 -7.01
C LEU A 394 -13.42 4.55 -8.53
N PHE A 395 -12.60 5.54 -8.95
CA PHE A 395 -12.30 5.75 -10.37
C PHE A 395 -11.63 4.51 -10.99
N MET A 396 -10.60 3.96 -10.34
CA MET A 396 -9.91 2.76 -10.82
C MET A 396 -10.85 1.57 -10.97
N HIS A 397 -11.74 1.37 -10.03
CA HIS A 397 -12.73 0.30 -10.07
C HIS A 397 -13.73 0.48 -11.22
N ASP A 398 -14.38 1.64 -11.30
CA ASP A 398 -15.49 1.86 -12.23
C ASP A 398 -15.02 2.08 -13.68
N TYR A 399 -13.75 2.47 -13.89
CA TYR A 399 -13.14 2.68 -15.21
C TYR A 399 -12.05 1.67 -15.57
N ALA A 400 -11.96 0.54 -14.85
CA ALA A 400 -10.91 -0.48 -15.05
C ALA A 400 -10.80 -0.96 -16.50
N GLU A 401 -11.90 -1.37 -17.11
CA GLU A 401 -11.93 -1.90 -18.49
C GLU A 401 -11.52 -0.84 -19.53
N THR A 402 -11.79 0.43 -19.25
CA THR A 402 -11.41 1.56 -20.12
C THR A 402 -9.92 1.89 -19.93
N LEU A 403 -9.45 1.95 -18.69
CA LEU A 403 -8.10 2.38 -18.33
C LEU A 403 -7.02 1.32 -18.61
N ALA A 404 -7.31 0.06 -18.29
CA ALA A 404 -6.31 -1.02 -18.34
C ALA A 404 -5.62 -1.19 -19.71
N PRO A 405 -6.31 -1.11 -20.86
CA PRO A 405 -5.68 -1.28 -22.16
C PRO A 405 -4.94 -0.02 -22.68
N MET A 406 -5.06 1.14 -21.99
CA MET A 406 -4.46 2.40 -22.44
C MET A 406 -2.96 2.45 -22.22
N ASP A 407 -2.21 2.91 -23.22
CA ASP A 407 -0.78 3.18 -23.14
C ASP A 407 -0.49 4.53 -22.50
N ALA A 408 0.62 4.62 -21.76
CA ALA A 408 1.09 5.86 -21.18
C ALA A 408 2.00 6.65 -22.15
N THR A 409 1.80 7.95 -22.23
CA THR A 409 2.63 8.89 -22.98
C THR A 409 3.09 10.02 -22.06
N PHE A 410 4.35 10.44 -22.21
CA PHE A 410 5.04 11.39 -21.32
C PHE A 410 5.43 12.68 -22.06
N PRO A 411 4.55 13.68 -22.19
CA PRO A 411 4.91 14.95 -22.85
C PRO A 411 5.81 15.84 -21.98
N SER A 412 5.72 15.77 -20.65
CA SER A 412 6.66 16.43 -19.76
C SER A 412 7.95 15.61 -19.63
N PRO A 413 9.12 16.25 -19.37
CA PRO A 413 10.35 15.52 -19.07
C PRO A 413 10.17 14.56 -17.90
N GLN A 414 10.79 13.37 -17.99
CA GLN A 414 10.67 12.32 -16.99
C GLN A 414 11.67 12.46 -15.83
N ASP A 415 12.69 13.31 -15.98
CA ASP A 415 13.78 13.53 -15.01
C ASP A 415 13.79 14.96 -14.45
N ILE A 416 12.63 15.55 -14.21
CA ILE A 416 12.49 16.87 -13.60
C ILE A 416 13.23 16.91 -12.28
N LYS A 417 14.09 17.92 -12.11
CA LYS A 417 14.94 18.04 -10.92
C LYS A 417 14.16 18.46 -9.70
N LYS A 418 14.72 18.17 -8.53
CA LYS A 418 14.15 18.55 -7.24
C LYS A 418 13.89 20.04 -7.17
N GLY A 419 12.65 20.39 -6.82
CA GLY A 419 12.21 21.79 -6.69
C GLY A 419 12.12 22.56 -8.02
N ASP A 420 12.26 21.90 -9.18
CA ASP A 420 12.06 22.55 -10.46
C ASP A 420 10.60 22.97 -10.63
N ASP A 421 10.38 24.28 -10.63
CA ASP A 421 9.08 24.91 -10.71
C ASP A 421 8.78 25.53 -12.09
N THR A 422 9.59 25.22 -13.11
CA THR A 422 9.47 25.83 -14.44
C THR A 422 8.35 25.27 -15.29
N GLN A 423 7.93 24.02 -15.04
CA GLN A 423 6.98 23.32 -15.88
C GLN A 423 5.97 22.47 -15.09
N LEU A 424 4.82 22.16 -15.70
CA LEU A 424 3.87 21.21 -15.19
C LEU A 424 4.33 19.78 -15.45
N ARG A 425 4.28 18.93 -14.44
CA ARG A 425 4.43 17.48 -14.59
C ARG A 425 3.10 16.90 -15.08
N TRP A 426 3.10 16.23 -16.22
CA TRP A 426 1.90 15.59 -16.74
C TRP A 426 2.22 14.45 -17.70
N ALA A 427 1.27 13.52 -17.78
CA ALA A 427 1.24 12.42 -18.70
C ALA A 427 -0.20 12.19 -19.17
N TYR A 428 -0.39 11.36 -20.17
CA TYR A 428 -1.72 10.86 -20.50
C TYR A 428 -1.68 9.39 -20.84
N ARG A 429 -2.81 8.73 -20.59
CA ARG A 429 -3.05 7.34 -21.03
C ARG A 429 -4.15 7.38 -22.06
N SER A 430 -3.97 6.64 -23.18
CA SER A 430 -4.94 6.65 -24.27
C SER A 430 -5.02 5.34 -25.02
N LEU A 431 -6.20 5.11 -25.62
CA LEU A 431 -6.47 4.07 -26.60
C LEU A 431 -7.41 4.64 -27.66
N GLY A 432 -6.96 4.68 -28.92
CA GLY A 432 -7.71 5.33 -29.99
C GLY A 432 -7.89 6.83 -29.73
N ASP A 433 -9.14 7.29 -29.75
CA ASP A 433 -9.52 8.68 -29.53
C ASP A 433 -9.87 9.01 -28.07
N SER A 434 -9.81 8.03 -27.17
CA SER A 434 -10.20 8.16 -25.77
C SER A 434 -8.97 8.15 -24.84
N GLY A 435 -9.02 8.91 -23.76
CA GLY A 435 -7.91 8.92 -22.82
C GLY A 435 -8.18 9.66 -21.51
N PHE A 436 -7.15 9.64 -20.67
CA PHE A 436 -7.09 10.37 -19.40
C PHE A 436 -5.80 11.16 -19.32
N VAL A 437 -5.89 12.44 -18.97
CA VAL A 437 -4.73 13.31 -18.73
C VAL A 437 -4.47 13.36 -17.24
N PHE A 438 -3.27 13.00 -16.84
CA PHE A 438 -2.79 13.02 -15.45
C PHE A 438 -1.88 14.23 -15.25
N VAL A 439 -2.14 15.01 -14.21
CA VAL A 439 -1.34 16.17 -13.85
C VAL A 439 -0.84 16.07 -12.42
N ASN A 440 0.37 16.57 -12.17
CA ASN A 440 0.93 16.68 -10.83
C ASN A 440 1.71 17.99 -10.70
N ASN A 441 1.19 18.94 -9.94
CA ASN A 441 1.86 20.18 -9.54
C ASN A 441 2.19 20.17 -8.05
N TYR A 442 2.65 19.01 -7.57
CA TYR A 442 3.06 18.77 -6.19
C TYR A 442 4.44 18.09 -6.16
N GLU A 443 5.25 18.45 -5.21
CA GLU A 443 6.47 17.76 -4.81
C GLU A 443 6.63 17.94 -3.30
N ARG A 444 6.89 16.85 -2.59
CA ARG A 444 7.01 16.83 -1.13
C ARG A 444 7.99 17.89 -0.63
N LEU A 445 7.53 18.70 0.33
CA LEU A 445 8.31 19.73 1.02
C LEU A 445 8.90 20.82 0.08
N GLN A 446 8.40 20.93 -1.16
CA GLN A 446 8.74 22.00 -2.08
C GLN A 446 7.56 22.97 -2.24
N GLN A 447 7.87 24.26 -2.32
CA GLN A 447 6.88 25.29 -2.63
C GLN A 447 6.88 25.52 -4.14
N LEU A 448 5.95 24.86 -4.85
CA LEU A 448 5.77 25.09 -6.27
C LEU A 448 4.82 26.26 -6.51
N SER A 449 4.95 26.92 -7.66
CA SER A 449 4.03 27.94 -8.11
C SER A 449 2.86 27.38 -8.92
N ALA A 450 1.79 28.15 -9.05
CA ALA A 450 0.70 27.83 -9.95
C ALA A 450 1.16 27.89 -11.42
N LYS A 451 0.84 26.86 -12.21
CA LYS A 451 1.17 26.79 -13.63
C LYS A 451 0.06 27.47 -14.44
N ARG A 452 0.42 28.60 -15.07
CA ARG A 452 -0.51 29.42 -15.84
C ARG A 452 -0.45 29.08 -17.34
N GLY A 453 -1.54 29.38 -18.05
CA GLY A 453 -1.58 29.19 -19.50
C GLY A 453 -1.70 27.74 -19.96
N VAL A 454 -2.11 26.82 -19.09
CA VAL A 454 -2.16 25.39 -19.37
C VAL A 454 -3.30 25.05 -20.33
N ARG A 455 -2.97 24.33 -21.38
CA ARG A 455 -3.89 23.67 -22.33
C ARG A 455 -3.30 22.32 -22.73
N PHE A 456 -4.17 21.36 -22.97
CA PHE A 456 -3.78 20.04 -23.44
C PHE A 456 -4.23 19.83 -24.89
N ASP A 457 -3.49 19.00 -25.63
CA ASP A 457 -3.86 18.49 -26.94
C ASP A 457 -3.65 16.97 -26.91
N VAL A 458 -4.74 16.25 -26.69
CA VAL A 458 -4.72 14.80 -26.44
C VAL A 458 -5.88 14.16 -27.20
N CYS A 459 -5.61 13.05 -27.91
CA CYS A 459 -6.62 12.33 -28.69
C CYS A 459 -7.40 13.25 -29.65
N GLY A 460 -6.73 14.22 -30.28
CA GLY A 460 -7.34 15.19 -31.19
C GLY A 460 -8.26 16.22 -30.53
N VAL A 461 -8.24 16.30 -29.20
CA VAL A 461 -9.04 17.26 -28.43
C VAL A 461 -8.15 18.29 -27.76
N LYS A 462 -8.35 19.57 -28.14
CA LYS A 462 -7.68 20.70 -27.46
C LYS A 462 -8.57 21.26 -26.36
N PHE A 463 -8.09 21.26 -25.11
CA PHE A 463 -8.86 21.73 -23.97
C PHE A 463 -7.99 22.31 -22.85
N PRO A 464 -8.56 23.13 -21.95
CA PRO A 464 -9.86 23.81 -22.05
C PRO A 464 -9.91 24.82 -23.20
N GLN A 465 -11.07 25.40 -23.50
CA GLN A 465 -11.19 26.40 -24.56
C GLN A 465 -10.32 27.64 -24.32
N ARG A 466 -10.22 28.08 -23.07
CA ARG A 466 -9.30 29.16 -22.63
C ARG A 466 -8.23 28.52 -21.74
N PRO A 467 -6.96 28.91 -21.91
CA PRO A 467 -5.89 28.44 -21.03
C PRO A 467 -6.27 28.62 -19.55
N MET A 468 -5.99 27.60 -18.76
CA MET A 468 -6.31 27.58 -17.32
C MET A 468 -5.05 27.73 -16.48
N THR A 469 -5.26 27.88 -15.18
CA THR A 469 -4.22 27.81 -14.15
C THR A 469 -4.37 26.51 -13.37
N ILE A 470 -3.29 25.77 -13.20
CA ILE A 470 -3.21 24.61 -12.29
C ILE A 470 -2.52 25.08 -11.01
N PRO A 471 -3.24 25.15 -9.88
CA PRO A 471 -2.66 25.59 -8.60
C PRO A 471 -1.51 24.69 -8.14
N ALA A 472 -0.65 25.21 -7.27
CA ALA A 472 0.27 24.40 -6.50
C ALA A 472 -0.51 23.38 -5.64
N GLY A 473 0.06 22.19 -5.39
CA GLY A 473 -0.58 21.12 -4.63
C GLY A 473 -1.60 20.29 -5.43
N THR A 474 -1.85 20.62 -6.70
CA THR A 474 -2.84 19.88 -7.52
C THR A 474 -2.24 18.57 -8.04
N ALA A 475 -2.88 17.45 -7.76
CA ALA A 475 -2.76 16.20 -8.50
C ALA A 475 -4.15 15.77 -8.95
N SER A 476 -4.35 15.45 -10.24
CA SER A 476 -5.69 15.20 -10.78
C SER A 476 -5.66 14.44 -12.11
N ILE A 477 -6.85 13.94 -12.53
CA ILE A 477 -7.08 13.18 -13.75
C ILE A 477 -8.22 13.81 -14.54
N PHE A 478 -7.97 14.19 -15.79
CA PHE A 478 -8.98 14.78 -16.67
C PHE A 478 -9.38 13.81 -17.78
N PRO A 479 -10.69 13.53 -18.00
CA PRO A 479 -11.16 12.65 -19.05
C PRO A 479 -11.14 13.33 -20.44
N VAL A 480 -10.90 12.53 -21.49
CA VAL A 480 -11.00 12.92 -22.89
C VAL A 480 -11.76 11.82 -23.64
N ASN A 481 -12.90 12.16 -24.25
CA ASN A 481 -13.81 11.26 -24.98
C ASN A 481 -14.23 10.02 -24.15
N ILE A 482 -14.64 10.23 -22.91
CA ILE A 482 -15.11 9.19 -21.99
C ILE A 482 -16.59 9.45 -21.65
N ASP A 483 -17.43 8.42 -21.74
CA ASP A 483 -18.85 8.45 -21.36
C ASP A 483 -19.66 9.61 -22.00
N GLY A 484 -19.36 9.96 -23.26
CA GLY A 484 -19.98 11.08 -23.96
C GLY A 484 -19.45 12.46 -23.54
N ILE A 485 -18.54 12.51 -22.56
CA ILE A 485 -17.80 13.70 -22.18
C ILE A 485 -16.61 13.85 -23.12
N ARG A 486 -16.62 14.85 -23.99
CA ARG A 486 -15.52 15.14 -24.91
C ARG A 486 -14.25 15.53 -24.13
N TYR A 487 -14.39 16.33 -23.07
CA TYR A 487 -13.37 16.61 -22.07
C TYR A 487 -13.98 17.27 -20.83
N ALA A 488 -13.28 17.17 -19.73
CA ALA A 488 -13.58 17.98 -18.55
C ALA A 488 -12.31 18.41 -17.83
N THR A 489 -12.32 19.60 -17.19
CA THR A 489 -11.33 20.03 -16.21
C THR A 489 -11.82 19.76 -14.79
N ALA A 490 -12.40 18.59 -14.61
CA ALA A 490 -12.88 17.99 -13.37
C ALA A 490 -12.52 16.51 -13.39
N GLN A 491 -12.28 15.90 -12.25
CA GLN A 491 -11.85 14.51 -12.15
C GLN A 491 -13.05 13.56 -12.11
N LEU A 492 -13.01 12.48 -12.89
CA LEU A 492 -13.95 11.37 -12.72
C LEU A 492 -13.69 10.66 -11.39
N VAL A 493 -14.76 10.38 -10.65
CA VAL A 493 -14.72 9.66 -9.37
C VAL A 493 -15.40 8.31 -9.47
N ALA A 494 -16.61 8.26 -10.05
CA ALA A 494 -17.37 7.02 -10.15
C ALA A 494 -18.38 7.07 -11.30
N ARG A 495 -18.81 5.87 -11.75
CA ARG A 495 -19.89 5.69 -12.71
C ARG A 495 -20.80 4.55 -12.22
N ARG A 496 -21.96 4.88 -11.64
CA ARG A 496 -22.89 3.89 -11.07
C ARG A 496 -24.35 4.28 -11.35
N ASP A 497 -25.20 3.31 -11.59
CA ASP A 497 -26.63 3.48 -11.81
C ASP A 497 -26.95 4.54 -12.90
N GLY A 498 -26.17 4.53 -13.98
CA GLY A 498 -26.30 5.48 -15.07
C GLY A 498 -25.89 6.92 -14.73
N LYS A 499 -25.36 7.18 -13.55
CA LYS A 499 -24.85 8.50 -13.10
C LYS A 499 -23.34 8.55 -13.20
N ILE A 500 -22.83 9.74 -13.55
CA ILE A 500 -21.39 10.05 -13.61
C ILE A 500 -21.10 11.05 -12.49
N TYR A 501 -20.19 10.67 -11.60
CA TYR A 501 -19.76 11.53 -10.49
C TYR A 501 -18.36 12.07 -10.77
N MET A 502 -18.24 13.39 -10.68
CA MET A 502 -16.99 14.12 -10.89
C MET A 502 -16.66 14.98 -9.69
N GLU A 503 -15.38 15.18 -9.44
CA GLU A 503 -14.87 16.11 -8.44
C GLU A 503 -14.50 17.44 -9.09
N GLN A 504 -14.96 18.54 -8.53
CA GLN A 504 -14.47 19.88 -8.82
C GLN A 504 -13.10 20.06 -8.17
N ILE A 505 -12.05 20.24 -8.99
CA ILE A 505 -10.69 20.41 -8.47
C ILE A 505 -10.53 21.81 -7.88
N PRO A 506 -10.12 21.94 -6.62
CA PRO A 506 -9.94 23.25 -5.98
C PRO A 506 -9.02 24.17 -6.78
N GLY A 507 -9.48 25.40 -7.03
CA GLY A 507 -8.73 26.41 -7.76
C GLY A 507 -8.61 26.20 -9.28
N VAL A 508 -9.09 25.09 -9.84
CA VAL A 508 -9.16 24.86 -11.29
C VAL A 508 -10.53 25.27 -11.82
N PRO A 509 -10.60 26.18 -12.83
CA PRO A 509 -11.87 26.50 -13.47
C PRO A 509 -12.50 25.27 -14.11
N THR A 510 -13.68 24.89 -13.67
CA THR A 510 -14.36 23.70 -14.19
C THR A 510 -15.05 23.98 -15.52
N GLU A 511 -14.59 23.33 -16.57
CA GLU A 511 -15.18 23.31 -17.91
C GLU A 511 -15.52 21.87 -18.28
N ILE A 512 -16.78 21.62 -18.69
CA ILE A 512 -17.25 20.28 -19.08
C ILE A 512 -17.84 20.38 -20.49
N CYS A 513 -17.30 19.62 -21.42
CA CYS A 513 -17.80 19.55 -22.81
C CYS A 513 -18.51 18.21 -23.05
N VAL A 514 -19.81 18.26 -23.34
CA VAL A 514 -20.62 17.09 -23.69
C VAL A 514 -21.10 17.25 -25.13
N GLY A 515 -20.65 16.39 -26.02
CA GLY A 515 -20.85 16.56 -27.45
C GLY A 515 -20.27 17.88 -27.95
N LYS A 516 -21.15 18.81 -28.43
CA LYS A 516 -20.76 20.16 -28.86
C LYS A 516 -21.02 21.26 -27.80
N LYS A 517 -21.68 20.91 -26.69
CA LYS A 517 -22.04 21.87 -25.64
C LYS A 517 -20.91 21.99 -24.61
N VAL A 518 -20.47 23.21 -24.36
CA VAL A 518 -19.46 23.54 -23.37
C VAL A 518 -20.10 24.29 -22.20
N LEU A 519 -19.99 23.70 -21.02
CA LEU A 519 -20.39 24.31 -19.75
C LEU A 519 -19.14 24.91 -19.11
N LYS A 520 -19.21 26.21 -18.73
CA LYS A 520 -18.05 26.94 -18.18
C LYS A 520 -18.29 27.36 -16.75
N ASN A 521 -17.21 27.40 -15.96
CA ASN A 521 -17.25 27.82 -14.55
C ASN A 521 -18.32 27.09 -13.74
N VAL A 522 -18.50 25.80 -14.05
CA VAL A 522 -19.48 24.96 -13.36
C VAL A 522 -19.06 24.84 -11.89
N LYS A 523 -20.04 24.94 -10.99
CA LYS A 523 -19.82 24.77 -9.55
C LYS A 523 -20.41 23.45 -9.08
N ALA A 524 -19.74 22.85 -8.08
CA ALA A 524 -20.25 21.67 -7.40
C ALA A 524 -21.64 21.90 -6.85
N ARG A 525 -22.53 20.91 -6.99
CA ARG A 525 -23.92 20.92 -6.50
C ARG A 525 -24.21 19.77 -5.54
N GLY A 526 -23.18 18.97 -5.23
CA GLY A 526 -23.31 17.78 -4.41
C GLY A 526 -24.17 16.68 -5.05
N LEU A 527 -24.69 15.79 -4.25
CA LEU A 527 -25.47 14.61 -4.69
C LEU A 527 -26.94 14.94 -5.05
N GLY A 528 -27.45 16.11 -4.63
CA GLY A 528 -28.87 16.46 -4.78
C GLY A 528 -29.29 16.80 -6.21
N LYS A 529 -28.38 17.29 -7.06
CA LYS A 529 -28.74 17.79 -8.40
C LYS A 529 -27.62 17.66 -9.41
N PRO A 530 -27.83 17.02 -10.59
CA PRO A 530 -26.83 17.00 -11.64
C PRO A 530 -26.54 18.42 -12.18
N VAL A 531 -25.32 18.62 -12.65
CA VAL A 531 -24.91 19.84 -13.31
C VAL A 531 -25.35 19.87 -14.80
N TYR A 532 -25.41 18.67 -15.42
CA TYR A 532 -25.93 18.47 -16.77
C TYR A 532 -26.26 16.99 -17.01
N GLY A 533 -27.42 16.66 -17.59
CA GLY A 533 -27.85 15.29 -17.86
C GLY A 533 -27.78 14.43 -16.61
N ASN A 534 -26.92 13.41 -16.65
CA ASN A 534 -26.64 12.50 -15.54
C ASN A 534 -25.29 12.78 -14.84
N ILE A 535 -24.66 13.93 -15.10
CA ILE A 535 -23.35 14.31 -14.55
C ILE A 535 -23.56 15.09 -13.24
N TYR A 536 -23.00 14.57 -12.16
CA TYR A 536 -22.96 15.18 -10.84
C TYR A 536 -21.55 15.73 -10.58
N LEU A 537 -21.44 16.95 -10.11
CA LEU A 537 -20.19 17.60 -9.75
C LEU A 537 -20.17 17.81 -8.23
N LEU A 538 -19.17 17.22 -7.59
CA LEU A 538 -19.00 17.18 -6.15
C LEU A 538 -17.81 18.05 -5.74
N ASP A 539 -17.83 18.58 -4.51
CA ASP A 539 -16.61 19.07 -3.86
C ASP A 539 -15.73 17.89 -3.41
N SER A 540 -14.50 18.18 -2.99
CA SER A 540 -13.49 17.16 -2.65
C SER A 540 -13.89 16.32 -1.42
N GLU A 541 -14.57 16.91 -0.44
CA GLU A 541 -15.04 16.21 0.75
C GLU A 541 -16.15 15.22 0.39
N THR A 542 -17.18 15.68 -0.29
CA THR A 542 -18.29 14.84 -0.77
C THR A 542 -17.77 13.71 -1.68
N ALA A 543 -16.79 14.00 -2.56
CA ALA A 543 -16.20 13.01 -3.45
C ALA A 543 -15.45 11.92 -2.68
N GLY A 544 -14.69 12.29 -1.65
CA GLY A 544 -13.96 11.33 -0.81
C GLY A 544 -14.87 10.42 0.02
N ARG A 545 -16.06 10.89 0.37
CA ARG A 545 -17.08 10.16 1.16
C ARG A 545 -18.20 9.54 0.31
N LEU A 546 -18.10 9.62 -1.01
CA LEU A 546 -19.12 9.10 -1.93
C LEU A 546 -19.40 7.62 -1.70
N PHE A 547 -20.66 7.23 -1.46
CA PHE A 547 -21.12 5.86 -1.14
C PHE A 547 -20.65 5.27 0.21
N LEU A 548 -20.07 6.08 1.08
CA LEU A 548 -19.96 5.68 2.48
C LEU A 548 -21.31 5.87 3.16
N ASP A 549 -21.62 4.97 4.08
CA ASP A 549 -22.74 5.17 4.96
C ASP A 549 -22.55 6.47 5.77
N LYS A 550 -23.66 7.10 6.16
CA LYS A 550 -23.58 8.27 7.03
C LYS A 550 -22.96 7.82 8.35
N GLU A 551 -21.86 8.47 8.70
CA GLU A 551 -21.23 8.28 10.00
C GLU A 551 -22.22 8.72 11.09
N GLU A 552 -22.28 7.99 12.20
CA GLU A 552 -23.03 8.40 13.38
C GLU A 552 -22.50 9.74 13.90
N ALA A 553 -23.34 10.49 14.60
CA ALA A 553 -22.96 11.81 15.10
C ALA A 553 -21.75 11.68 16.04
N VAL A 554 -20.69 12.43 15.74
CA VAL A 554 -19.48 12.51 16.56
C VAL A 554 -19.86 13.02 17.96
N THR A 555 -19.51 12.27 18.99
CA THR A 555 -19.58 12.82 20.34
C THR A 555 -18.48 13.88 20.53
N GLN A 556 -18.77 14.91 21.33
CA GLN A 556 -17.75 15.93 21.60
C GLN A 556 -16.54 15.31 22.31
N PRO A 557 -15.32 15.69 21.93
CA PRO A 557 -14.11 15.24 22.62
C PRO A 557 -14.20 15.54 24.10
N GLN A 558 -13.85 14.57 24.93
CA GLN A 558 -13.83 14.68 26.38
C GLN A 558 -12.38 14.83 26.87
N THR A 559 -12.11 15.87 27.66
CA THR A 559 -10.82 15.99 28.34
C THR A 559 -10.74 14.96 29.47
N VAL A 560 -9.60 14.28 29.56
CA VAL A 560 -9.33 13.25 30.56
C VAL A 560 -8.54 13.86 31.74
N ILE A 561 -8.79 13.36 32.93
CA ILE A 561 -8.01 13.77 34.13
C ILE A 561 -6.65 13.09 34.03
N TYR A 562 -5.61 13.89 34.13
CA TYR A 562 -4.23 13.40 34.20
C TYR A 562 -3.40 14.27 35.14
N ASN A 563 -2.38 13.67 35.75
CA ASN A 563 -1.47 14.36 36.64
C ASN A 563 -0.03 13.89 36.41
N LYS A 564 0.90 14.83 36.39
CA LYS A 564 2.33 14.51 36.42
C LYS A 564 2.68 14.02 37.84
N VAL A 565 3.15 12.80 37.95
CA VAL A 565 3.48 12.15 39.23
C VAL A 565 4.98 12.03 39.47
N LYS A 566 5.77 12.23 38.42
CA LYS A 566 7.24 12.24 38.49
C LYS A 566 7.82 13.17 37.43
N GLU A 567 8.75 14.01 37.81
CA GLU A 567 9.55 14.81 36.87
C GLU A 567 10.60 13.95 36.17
N ALA A 568 11.00 14.37 34.96
CA ALA A 568 12.10 13.73 34.27
C ALA A 568 13.41 13.86 35.05
N GLY A 569 14.18 12.79 35.10
CA GLY A 569 15.55 12.79 35.59
C GLY A 569 16.53 13.37 34.54
N PRO A 570 17.84 13.15 34.74
CA PRO A 570 18.85 13.57 33.79
C PRO A 570 18.60 12.97 32.40
N ALA A 571 18.83 13.77 31.36
CA ALA A 571 18.70 13.29 30.00
C ALA A 571 19.72 12.17 29.71
N ARG A 572 19.27 11.11 29.08
CA ARG A 572 20.15 10.01 28.67
C ARG A 572 21.19 10.48 27.66
N ARG A 573 22.35 9.84 27.63
CA ARG A 573 23.32 10.03 26.57
C ARG A 573 22.83 9.30 25.31
N ILE A 574 22.60 10.02 24.20
CA ILE A 574 22.27 9.41 22.90
C ILE A 574 23.56 8.84 22.31
N THR A 575 23.57 7.55 22.03
CA THR A 575 24.68 6.83 21.43
C THR A 575 24.51 6.77 19.93
N ILE A 576 25.62 6.95 19.20
CA ILE A 576 25.67 6.61 17.77
C ILE A 576 26.17 5.17 17.67
N GLY A 577 25.31 4.29 17.18
CA GLY A 577 25.59 2.87 17.07
C GLY A 577 26.63 2.52 16.01
N VAL A 578 26.98 1.25 15.94
CA VAL A 578 27.92 0.71 14.94
C VAL A 578 27.42 0.95 13.51
N GLN A 579 26.12 1.12 13.33
CA GLN A 579 25.47 1.44 12.07
C GLN A 579 25.51 2.94 11.70
N LYS A 580 26.14 3.77 12.54
CA LYS A 580 26.36 5.23 12.36
C LYS A 580 25.08 6.07 12.34
N VAL A 581 24.05 5.63 13.03
CA VAL A 581 22.83 6.38 13.34
C VAL A 581 22.56 6.35 14.84
N ALA A 582 21.71 7.29 15.33
CA ALA A 582 21.33 7.33 16.72
C ALA A 582 20.60 6.04 17.13
N GLU A 583 20.95 5.49 18.30
CA GLU A 583 20.29 4.32 18.89
C GLU A 583 19.09 4.74 19.74
N GLU A 584 18.00 3.95 19.63
CA GLU A 584 16.82 4.13 20.46
C GLU A 584 17.13 3.95 21.97
N PRO A 585 16.29 4.51 22.86
CA PRO A 585 16.40 4.24 24.29
C PRO A 585 16.11 2.77 24.60
N VAL A 586 16.81 2.24 25.62
CA VAL A 586 16.52 0.93 26.19
C VAL A 586 15.53 1.07 27.35
N ASP A 587 15.01 -0.05 27.86
CA ASP A 587 14.01 -0.04 28.94
C ASP A 587 14.51 0.67 30.21
N GLU A 588 15.81 0.55 30.48
CA GLU A 588 16.46 1.22 31.64
C GLU A 588 16.38 2.74 31.55
N ASP A 589 16.46 3.33 30.40
CA ASP A 589 16.41 4.79 30.23
C ASP A 589 15.08 5.37 30.74
N PHE A 590 13.98 4.58 30.64
CA PHE A 590 12.66 5.01 31.09
C PHE A 590 12.52 5.10 32.64
N ARG A 591 13.54 4.67 33.38
CA ARG A 591 13.59 4.96 34.80
C ARG A 591 13.71 6.46 35.09
N ASP A 592 14.32 7.22 34.18
CA ASP A 592 14.49 8.67 34.29
C ASP A 592 13.45 9.47 33.49
N ALA A 593 12.44 8.79 32.93
CA ALA A 593 11.34 9.45 32.22
C ALA A 593 10.45 10.26 33.21
N ALA A 594 9.85 11.33 32.70
CA ALA A 594 8.69 11.93 33.35
C ALA A 594 7.51 10.95 33.32
N VAL A 595 6.71 10.94 34.37
CA VAL A 595 5.59 10.02 34.52
C VAL A 595 4.30 10.78 34.73
N TYR A 596 3.31 10.49 33.93
CA TYR A 596 1.95 10.99 34.02
C TYR A 596 1.00 9.84 34.31
N SER A 597 0.15 10.00 35.31
CA SER A 597 -0.98 9.10 35.57
C SER A 597 -2.21 9.64 34.90
N ILE A 598 -2.89 8.82 34.11
CA ILE A 598 -4.06 9.16 33.29
C ILE A 598 -5.24 8.30 33.77
N ASP A 599 -6.35 8.91 34.10
CA ASP A 599 -7.57 8.20 34.45
C ASP A 599 -8.25 7.65 33.19
N VAL A 600 -8.59 6.36 33.19
CA VAL A 600 -9.24 5.72 32.05
C VAL A 600 -10.77 5.82 32.21
N PRO A 601 -11.50 6.39 31.21
CA PRO A 601 -12.95 6.46 31.27
C PRO A 601 -13.59 5.06 31.28
N ALA A 602 -14.80 4.97 31.80
CA ALA A 602 -15.54 3.71 31.86
C ALA A 602 -16.00 3.24 30.48
N GLU A 603 -16.41 4.18 29.63
CA GLU A 603 -16.81 3.94 28.24
C GLU A 603 -15.59 3.95 27.35
N ARG A 604 -15.32 2.84 26.66
CA ARG A 604 -14.07 2.61 25.91
C ARG A 604 -14.29 2.10 24.50
N GLU A 605 -15.45 1.48 24.24
CA GLU A 605 -15.75 0.91 22.94
C GLU A 605 -15.76 2.01 21.88
N GLY A 606 -14.99 1.82 20.81
CA GLY A 606 -14.83 2.81 19.75
C GLY A 606 -14.18 4.14 20.17
N ARG A 607 -13.53 4.21 21.37
CA ARG A 607 -12.97 5.45 21.90
C ARG A 607 -11.45 5.48 21.80
N MET A 608 -10.92 6.56 21.24
CA MET A 608 -9.49 6.82 21.08
C MET A 608 -8.98 7.81 22.12
N LEU A 609 -7.96 7.41 22.85
CA LEU A 609 -7.15 8.34 23.65
C LEU A 609 -6.18 9.07 22.73
N THR A 610 -6.24 10.40 22.73
CA THR A 610 -5.35 11.25 21.93
C THR A 610 -4.55 12.14 22.87
N ILE A 611 -3.23 11.95 22.86
CA ILE A 611 -2.27 12.63 23.74
C ILE A 611 -1.47 13.62 22.89
N ASP A 612 -1.75 14.91 23.05
CA ASP A 612 -0.90 15.99 22.51
C ASP A 612 0.25 16.26 23.47
N TYR A 613 1.45 15.87 23.04
CA TYR A 613 2.65 15.97 23.86
C TYR A 613 3.85 16.46 23.04
N ARG A 614 4.90 16.82 23.75
CA ARG A 614 6.25 17.06 23.24
C ARG A 614 7.25 16.27 24.08
N GLY A 615 8.15 15.56 23.42
CA GLY A 615 9.16 14.70 24.07
C GLY A 615 10.03 14.01 23.03
N ASP A 616 10.90 13.12 23.45
CA ASP A 616 11.70 12.27 22.55
C ASP A 616 10.91 10.99 22.21
N VAL A 617 10.70 10.14 23.21
CA VAL A 617 9.95 8.90 23.12
C VAL A 617 8.93 8.84 24.24
N ALA A 618 7.70 8.49 23.90
CA ALA A 618 6.64 8.22 24.86
C ALA A 618 6.31 6.73 24.90
N ARG A 619 6.06 6.19 26.10
CA ARG A 619 5.59 4.83 26.33
C ARG A 619 4.35 4.83 27.23
N LEU A 620 3.35 4.03 26.86
CA LEU A 620 2.11 3.87 27.60
C LEU A 620 2.08 2.49 28.28
N TYR A 621 1.80 2.49 29.57
CA TYR A 621 1.73 1.26 30.37
C TYR A 621 0.35 1.10 30.99
N ALA A 622 -0.18 -0.12 30.92
CA ALA A 622 -1.37 -0.56 31.65
C ALA A 622 -0.98 -1.70 32.57
N ASP A 623 -1.26 -1.56 33.87
CA ASP A 623 -0.92 -2.56 34.90
C ASP A 623 0.57 -3.02 34.83
N GLY A 624 1.46 -2.08 34.55
CA GLY A 624 2.90 -2.31 34.45
C GLY A 624 3.39 -2.94 33.13
N ARG A 625 2.49 -3.27 32.20
CA ARG A 625 2.83 -3.80 30.88
C ARG A 625 2.88 -2.66 29.85
N LEU A 626 3.88 -2.67 28.97
CA LEU A 626 3.95 -1.78 27.83
C LEU A 626 2.84 -2.13 26.84
N VAL A 627 1.94 -1.18 26.57
CA VAL A 627 0.79 -1.38 25.67
C VAL A 627 0.91 -0.54 24.39
N GLY A 628 1.67 0.56 24.41
CA GLY A 628 1.92 1.40 23.23
C GLY A 628 3.17 2.25 23.42
N ASP A 629 3.76 2.70 22.33
CA ASP A 629 4.87 3.62 22.30
C ASP A 629 4.82 4.54 21.10
N ASN A 630 5.57 5.63 21.13
CA ASN A 630 5.59 6.61 20.06
C ASN A 630 6.94 7.33 20.01
N PHE A 631 7.53 7.42 18.83
CA PHE A 631 8.65 8.31 18.55
C PHE A 631 8.11 9.64 18.07
N TYR A 632 8.26 10.69 18.87
CA TYR A 632 7.68 12.00 18.62
C TYR A 632 8.09 12.57 17.26
N ASN A 633 7.10 12.92 16.44
CA ASN A 633 7.26 13.56 15.13
C ASN A 633 6.30 14.74 14.92
N GLY A 634 5.71 15.28 15.97
CA GLY A 634 4.74 16.36 15.92
C GLY A 634 3.28 15.90 15.82
N ARG A 635 3.03 14.61 15.60
CA ARG A 635 1.69 14.03 15.67
C ARG A 635 1.33 13.67 17.11
N PRO A 636 0.04 13.76 17.49
CA PRO A 636 -0.41 13.23 18.77
C PRO A 636 -0.14 11.72 18.87
N PHE A 637 0.14 11.24 20.07
CA PHE A 637 0.16 9.82 20.37
C PHE A 637 -1.28 9.33 20.58
N GLN A 638 -1.72 8.35 19.82
CA GLN A 638 -3.07 7.80 19.88
C GLN A 638 -3.07 6.37 20.42
N TYR A 639 -4.12 6.00 21.17
CA TYR A 639 -4.31 4.65 21.69
C TYR A 639 -5.79 4.27 21.74
N GLY A 640 -6.17 3.12 21.21
CA GLY A 640 -7.53 2.57 21.25
C GLY A 640 -7.88 2.04 22.64
N LEU A 641 -8.78 2.72 23.35
CA LEU A 641 -9.11 2.38 24.75
C LEU A 641 -9.76 1.01 24.91
N TRP A 642 -10.42 0.48 23.85
CA TRP A 642 -11.05 -0.85 23.87
C TRP A 642 -10.03 -1.99 23.97
N ARG A 643 -8.76 -1.74 23.61
CA ARG A 643 -7.66 -2.72 23.76
C ARG A 643 -7.07 -2.81 25.16
N LEU A 644 -7.46 -1.90 26.08
CA LEU A 644 -7.03 -1.96 27.47
C LEU A 644 -7.72 -3.11 28.23
N PRO A 645 -7.05 -3.71 29.25
CA PRO A 645 -7.70 -4.68 30.15
C PRO A 645 -8.98 -4.09 30.76
N LYS A 646 -10.05 -4.90 30.85
CA LYS A 646 -11.38 -4.44 31.30
C LYS A 646 -11.35 -3.73 32.66
N ASP A 647 -10.51 -4.19 33.57
CA ASP A 647 -10.41 -3.66 34.95
C ASP A 647 -9.41 -2.52 35.09
N CYS A 648 -8.67 -2.17 34.05
CA CYS A 648 -7.71 -1.07 34.06
C CYS A 648 -8.43 0.26 34.31
N ARG A 649 -8.09 0.99 35.37
CA ARG A 649 -8.67 2.30 35.73
C ARG A 649 -7.71 3.45 35.53
N LYS A 650 -6.43 3.14 35.48
CA LYS A 650 -5.36 4.13 35.30
C LYS A 650 -4.31 3.54 34.35
N ILE A 651 -3.75 4.39 33.53
CA ILE A 651 -2.59 4.09 32.71
C ILE A 651 -1.47 5.06 33.02
N GLU A 652 -0.26 4.65 32.77
CA GLU A 652 0.94 5.43 33.04
C GLU A 652 1.59 5.80 31.70
N LEU A 653 1.78 7.09 31.48
CA LEU A 653 2.50 7.62 30.34
C LEU A 653 3.89 8.06 30.80
N ARG A 654 4.93 7.45 30.21
CA ARG A 654 6.33 7.81 30.45
C ARG A 654 6.89 8.53 29.23
N ILE A 655 7.47 9.71 29.45
CA ILE A 655 8.04 10.54 28.38
C ILE A 655 9.51 10.82 28.67
N LEU A 656 10.37 10.43 27.74
CA LEU A 656 11.76 10.89 27.74
C LEU A 656 11.84 12.28 27.14
N PRO A 657 12.61 13.19 27.75
CA PRO A 657 12.68 14.59 27.33
C PRO A 657 13.46 14.76 26.01
N LEU A 658 13.02 15.69 25.18
CA LEU A 658 13.81 16.21 24.06
C LEU A 658 15.10 16.85 24.57
N GLN A 659 16.20 16.62 23.88
CA GLN A 659 17.51 17.19 24.18
C GLN A 659 17.91 18.18 23.07
N LYS A 660 18.83 19.06 23.41
CA LYS A 660 19.41 19.96 22.43
C LYS A 660 20.29 19.18 21.43
N ASP A 661 20.25 19.57 20.17
CA ASP A 661 21.14 19.06 19.12
C ASP A 661 21.12 17.51 18.96
N MET A 662 19.95 16.90 19.10
CA MET A 662 19.80 15.46 18.88
C MET A 662 20.19 15.06 17.44
N PRO A 663 20.98 13.98 17.26
CA PRO A 663 21.34 13.47 15.94
C PRO A 663 20.19 12.69 15.28
N VAL A 664 19.02 13.32 15.21
CA VAL A 664 17.74 12.77 14.76
C VAL A 664 17.10 13.74 13.77
N TYR A 665 16.53 13.24 12.70
CA TYR A 665 15.67 14.05 11.85
C TYR A 665 14.27 14.19 12.47
N PHE A 666 13.86 15.43 12.68
CA PHE A 666 12.49 15.81 13.03
C PHE A 666 11.85 16.59 11.88
N PRO A 667 10.56 16.36 11.57
CA PRO A 667 9.84 17.14 10.56
C PRO A 667 9.53 18.55 11.09
N ARG A 668 9.08 19.44 10.20
CA ARG A 668 8.71 20.85 10.54
C ARG A 668 7.59 20.93 11.57
N GLU A 669 6.73 19.93 11.63
CA GLU A 669 5.58 19.82 12.54
C GLU A 669 6.01 19.56 13.99
N ALA A 670 7.18 18.97 14.17
CA ALA A 670 7.71 18.69 15.49
C ALA A 670 8.22 19.98 16.18
N LYS A 671 7.71 20.27 17.34
CA LYS A 671 8.10 21.46 18.14
C LYS A 671 9.38 21.16 18.93
N VAL A 672 10.52 21.12 18.26
CA VAL A 672 11.82 20.73 18.86
C VAL A 672 12.67 21.91 19.35
N ASN A 673 12.18 23.13 19.24
CA ASN A 673 12.90 24.34 19.68
C ASN A 673 13.05 24.46 21.20
N ALA A 674 12.27 23.71 21.98
CA ALA A 674 12.35 23.65 23.42
C ALA A 674 12.77 22.25 23.85
N VAL A 675 13.78 22.17 24.72
CA VAL A 675 14.20 20.93 25.41
C VAL A 675 13.17 20.53 26.46
N GLY A 676 13.25 19.28 26.92
CA GLY A 676 12.36 18.76 27.95
C GLY A 676 11.15 18.03 27.39
N GLU A 677 10.16 17.83 28.22
CA GLU A 677 8.90 17.17 27.86
C GLU A 677 7.70 17.97 28.39
N GLU A 678 6.58 17.81 27.74
CA GLU A 678 5.34 18.49 28.07
C GLU A 678 4.13 17.70 27.54
N VAL A 679 3.09 17.61 28.35
CA VAL A 679 1.77 17.15 27.88
C VAL A 679 0.87 18.37 27.81
N ASN A 680 0.45 18.71 26.58
CA ASN A 680 -0.38 19.88 26.33
C ASN A 680 -1.85 19.59 26.63
N ASN A 681 -2.33 18.41 26.21
CA ASN A 681 -3.71 17.98 26.38
C ASN A 681 -3.85 16.47 26.23
N ILE A 682 -4.80 15.89 26.95
CA ILE A 682 -5.24 14.51 26.76
C ILE A 682 -6.76 14.53 26.61
N LYS A 683 -7.24 13.96 25.50
CA LYS A 683 -8.67 13.86 25.22
C LYS A 683 -9.03 12.45 24.77
N VAL A 684 -10.31 12.13 24.89
CA VAL A 684 -10.92 10.92 24.33
C VAL A 684 -11.94 11.34 23.29
N GLU A 685 -11.87 10.74 22.12
CA GLU A 685 -12.72 11.03 20.98
C GLU A 685 -13.14 9.73 20.29
N ASP A 686 -14.19 9.77 19.48
CA ASP A 686 -14.65 8.60 18.77
C ASP A 686 -13.69 8.26 17.61
N VAL A 687 -13.57 6.96 17.30
CA VAL A 687 -12.83 6.46 16.14
C VAL A 687 -13.78 6.31 14.95
N TRP A 688 -13.36 6.80 13.84
CA TRP A 688 -14.14 6.78 12.59
C TRP A 688 -13.52 5.84 11.57
#